data_1030efa49c6088fb26d8bc2222351972
#
_entry.id   1030efa49c6088fb26d8bc2222351972
#
_cell.length_a   1.000
_cell.length_b   1.000
_cell.length_c   1.000
_cell.angle_alpha   90.00
_cell.angle_beta   90.00
_cell.angle_gamma   90.00
#
_symmetry.space_group_name_H-M   'P 1'
#
loop_
_entity.id
_entity.type
_entity.pdbx_description
1 polymer ?
#
loop_
_entity_poly.entity_id
_entity_poly.type
_entity_poly.pdbx_seq_one_letter_code
_entity_poly.pdbx_strand_id
1 'polypeptide(L)'
;MRISPIKRCFVVLIGLATFVAGLSPARPASAEEGQLPGGVIIYGRGFGHGRGLSQYGSYGWATVHGWSWEQILDFYYGGATGNSRSMLEAPNQEMTVWLSVMNTKQTGVVSDSGTMRLLEDPDQGRRFTSMVAREKSGAQRVYQVWGSNQRKCLNESDSPEAAGFALLGEFNETASFVTNASQDPAAAALDTVGLCEPKSSSLNQVRYYRGIVRAMNNSKNENRTINIARLDDYLRGVVPRESPASWGDAAGGAGMNALRAQAVAARSYSVTENRYAGLAKTCDTQDCQVYGGAALRTSVNASPSVLESANTDRAVAETTGVIIRTPQGAVVRTEFSSSNGGRTAGGTFPALVDAGDLSADSSLMVWTRAFSAAQIVAKYPQVGILTAVTTTNDGLGGDWGGYTLDVTISGTAGSVKVSGWSFRTSFALPAPWFGATPVFGAPLESGVVGSMLFVGDSIGQSIAPEFAAIVAPAYPSINFQAINNRCMVGPSCVTPDKGQPDAIGVVNSLSAEQFPSVAIVQLGYNDDPNTMASDVTQVINALNARNVQRIIFVNLSTRRASQNYALSNAALAAAAQTNPNVSVLDWNAASSAPSASRWFSDDVHLTTTGRAEFTLFLRNQLDSLRAQGLITPNPESV
;
A
#
# COMPACT_ATOMS: atom_id res chain seq x y z
N MET A 1 -52.95 0.58 66.26
CA MET A 1 -52.97 1.76 65.38
C MET A 1 -52.52 1.32 64.00
N ARG A 2 -53.34 1.57 62.98
CA ARG A 2 -53.26 0.97 61.65
C ARG A 2 -52.11 1.59 60.84
N ILE A 3 -51.25 0.75 60.26
CA ILE A 3 -50.22 1.13 59.29
C ILE A 3 -50.75 0.73 57.88
N SER A 4 -50.89 1.72 57.01
CA SER A 4 -51.32 1.58 55.62
C SER A 4 -50.13 1.16 54.71
N PRO A 5 -50.33 0.32 53.65
CA PRO A 5 -49.23 -0.13 52.82
C PRO A 5 -48.96 0.81 51.64
N ILE A 6 -47.65 1.13 51.43
CA ILE A 6 -47.13 1.88 50.29
C ILE A 6 -47.08 0.97 49.06
N LYS A 7 -47.81 1.37 48.02
CA LYS A 7 -47.73 0.73 46.70
C LYS A 7 -46.36 1.02 46.04
N ARG A 8 -45.59 -0.02 45.76
CA ARG A 8 -44.40 0.04 44.91
C ARG A 8 -44.84 -0.03 43.44
N CYS A 9 -44.63 1.07 42.69
CA CYS A 9 -44.66 1.04 41.25
C CYS A 9 -43.40 0.36 40.72
N PHE A 10 -43.57 -0.75 40.03
CA PHE A 10 -42.49 -1.33 39.20
C PHE A 10 -42.47 -0.57 37.85
N VAL A 11 -41.42 0.20 37.60
CA VAL A 11 -41.08 0.71 36.27
C VAL A 11 -40.32 -0.39 35.58
N VAL A 12 -40.96 -1.03 34.60
CA VAL A 12 -40.29 -1.94 33.68
C VAL A 12 -39.52 -1.08 32.65
N LEU A 13 -38.25 -0.94 32.82
CA LEU A 13 -37.34 -0.45 31.75
C LEU A 13 -37.19 -1.57 30.73
N ILE A 14 -37.88 -1.45 29.60
CA ILE A 14 -37.59 -2.23 28.39
C ILE A 14 -36.32 -1.61 27.80
N GLY A 15 -35.18 -2.20 28.10
CA GLY A 15 -33.93 -1.90 27.43
C GLY A 15 -34.02 -2.39 25.99
N LEU A 16 -34.15 -1.45 25.05
CA LEU A 16 -33.87 -1.73 23.64
C LEU A 16 -32.36 -2.01 23.53
N ALA A 17 -31.98 -3.28 23.56
CA ALA A 17 -30.65 -3.71 23.12
C ALA A 17 -30.65 -3.57 21.58
N THR A 18 -30.10 -2.47 21.10
CA THR A 18 -29.70 -2.36 19.70
C THR A 18 -28.54 -3.35 19.48
N PHE A 19 -28.88 -4.52 18.97
CA PHE A 19 -27.90 -5.40 18.35
C PHE A 19 -27.28 -4.64 17.18
N VAL A 20 -26.10 -4.06 17.38
CA VAL A 20 -25.20 -3.75 16.28
C VAL A 20 -24.76 -5.12 15.75
N ALA A 21 -25.52 -5.65 14.80
CA ALA A 21 -25.06 -6.77 13.99
C ALA A 21 -23.81 -6.28 13.25
N GLY A 22 -22.64 -6.64 13.75
CA GLY A 22 -21.42 -6.57 12.98
C GLY A 22 -21.71 -7.28 11.66
N LEU A 23 -21.53 -6.58 10.54
CA LEU A 23 -21.55 -7.15 9.22
C LEU A 23 -20.41 -8.19 9.15
N SER A 24 -20.68 -9.41 9.62
CA SER A 24 -19.89 -10.56 9.19
C SER A 24 -20.06 -10.63 7.68
N PRO A 25 -18.98 -10.68 6.89
CA PRO A 25 -19.12 -10.86 5.46
C PRO A 25 -19.99 -12.10 5.22
N ALA A 26 -21.07 -11.91 4.43
CA ALA A 26 -21.95 -13.01 4.05
C ALA A 26 -21.05 -14.13 3.49
N ARG A 27 -21.11 -15.30 4.08
CA ARG A 27 -20.41 -16.47 3.55
C ARG A 27 -20.90 -16.67 2.12
N PRO A 28 -20.01 -16.73 1.11
CA PRO A 28 -20.42 -17.17 -0.22
C PRO A 28 -21.11 -18.54 -0.09
N ALA A 29 -22.12 -18.78 -0.96
CA ALA A 29 -22.92 -20.00 -0.95
C ALA A 29 -22.02 -21.25 -0.78
N SER A 30 -22.45 -22.16 0.07
CA SER A 30 -21.78 -23.46 0.21
C SER A 30 -21.79 -24.18 -1.13
N ALA A 31 -20.64 -24.75 -1.52
CA ALA A 31 -20.54 -25.56 -2.73
C ALA A 31 -21.51 -26.73 -2.70
N GLU A 32 -22.19 -27.00 -3.80
CA GLU A 32 -22.75 -28.29 -4.10
C GLU A 32 -21.60 -29.30 -4.33
N GLU A 33 -21.81 -30.55 -3.96
CA GLU A 33 -20.79 -31.59 -4.06
C GLU A 33 -20.34 -31.74 -5.54
N GLY A 34 -19.07 -31.45 -5.82
CA GLY A 34 -18.46 -31.51 -7.17
C GLY A 34 -18.31 -30.17 -7.90
N GLN A 35 -18.79 -29.05 -7.36
CA GLN A 35 -18.59 -27.76 -8.00
C GLN A 35 -17.16 -27.22 -7.83
N LEU A 36 -16.52 -26.83 -8.95
CA LEU A 36 -15.17 -26.26 -8.94
C LEU A 36 -15.21 -24.75 -8.65
N PRO A 37 -14.25 -24.23 -7.85
CA PRO A 37 -14.18 -22.80 -7.61
C PRO A 37 -13.73 -22.04 -8.86
N GLY A 38 -14.46 -21.00 -9.24
CA GLY A 38 -14.08 -20.06 -10.30
C GLY A 38 -13.07 -19.00 -9.83
N GLY A 39 -12.93 -18.83 -8.52
CA GLY A 39 -12.03 -17.87 -7.90
C GLY A 39 -11.82 -18.14 -6.41
N VAL A 40 -10.97 -17.30 -5.81
CA VAL A 40 -10.66 -17.32 -4.37
C VAL A 40 -10.60 -15.90 -3.86
N ILE A 41 -11.28 -15.62 -2.74
CA ILE A 41 -11.13 -14.38 -1.99
C ILE A 41 -10.19 -14.63 -0.83
N ILE A 42 -9.22 -13.75 -0.68
CA ILE A 42 -8.29 -13.72 0.43
C ILE A 42 -8.65 -12.54 1.32
N TYR A 43 -9.05 -12.81 2.53
CA TYR A 43 -9.24 -11.81 3.58
C TYR A 43 -8.02 -11.80 4.47
N GLY A 44 -7.48 -10.62 4.78
CA GLY A 44 -6.27 -10.55 5.57
C GLY A 44 -6.18 -9.35 6.49
N ARG A 45 -5.19 -9.41 7.38
CA ARG A 45 -4.88 -8.38 8.37
C ARG A 45 -3.42 -7.98 8.31
N GLY A 46 -3.16 -6.69 8.64
CA GLY A 46 -1.83 -6.14 8.75
C GLY A 46 -1.15 -5.81 7.43
N PHE A 47 0.01 -5.16 7.54
CA PHE A 47 0.87 -4.77 6.42
C PHE A 47 2.33 -4.97 6.82
N GLY A 48 3.02 -5.91 6.18
CA GLY A 48 4.38 -6.33 6.50
C GLY A 48 4.42 -7.70 7.17
N HIS A 49 5.51 -8.01 7.86
CA HIS A 49 5.74 -9.34 8.43
C HIS A 49 5.10 -9.55 9.82
N GLY A 50 4.67 -8.47 10.49
CA GLY A 50 3.99 -8.51 11.79
C GLY A 50 4.86 -8.85 13.00
N ARG A 51 6.18 -9.06 12.84
CA ARG A 51 7.09 -9.35 13.96
C ARG A 51 7.59 -8.06 14.60
N GLY A 52 7.75 -8.08 15.92
CA GLY A 52 8.23 -6.94 16.70
C GLY A 52 7.28 -5.75 16.65
N LEU A 53 7.82 -4.54 16.49
CA LEU A 53 7.05 -3.30 16.61
C LEU A 53 6.11 -3.10 15.41
N SER A 54 4.84 -2.83 15.70
CA SER A 54 3.91 -2.23 14.74
C SER A 54 4.03 -0.71 14.76
N GLN A 55 4.26 -0.09 13.61
CA GLN A 55 4.34 1.38 13.50
C GLN A 55 2.99 2.01 13.86
N TYR A 56 1.88 1.53 13.26
CA TYR A 56 0.53 1.99 13.63
C TYR A 56 0.15 1.57 15.05
N GLY A 57 0.58 0.39 15.51
CA GLY A 57 0.40 -0.01 16.90
C GLY A 57 1.06 0.96 17.87
N SER A 58 2.31 1.34 17.59
CA SER A 58 3.01 2.37 18.39
C SER A 58 2.27 3.71 18.39
N TYR A 59 1.72 4.11 17.24
CA TYR A 59 0.90 5.31 17.12
C TYR A 59 -0.37 5.23 18.00
N GLY A 60 -1.11 4.13 17.92
CA GLY A 60 -2.31 3.93 18.75
C GLY A 60 -1.99 3.85 20.26
N TRP A 61 -0.91 3.15 20.65
CA TRP A 61 -0.46 3.13 22.03
C TRP A 61 -0.13 4.53 22.55
N ALA A 62 0.56 5.35 21.73
CA ALA A 62 0.92 6.71 22.11
C ALA A 62 -0.28 7.65 22.17
N THR A 63 -1.14 7.66 21.13
CA THR A 63 -2.16 8.69 20.93
C THR A 63 -3.50 8.37 21.58
N VAL A 64 -3.87 7.09 21.65
CA VAL A 64 -5.16 6.64 22.22
C VAL A 64 -4.98 6.16 23.66
N HIS A 65 -3.90 5.41 23.93
CA HIS A 65 -3.67 4.81 25.25
C HIS A 65 -2.69 5.61 26.13
N GLY A 66 -2.06 6.68 25.60
CA GLY A 66 -1.19 7.59 26.36
C GLY A 66 0.14 6.96 26.80
N TRP A 67 0.61 5.91 26.12
CA TRP A 67 1.86 5.23 26.52
C TRP A 67 3.09 6.04 26.14
N SER A 68 4.11 5.96 26.99
CA SER A 68 5.44 6.46 26.69
C SER A 68 6.15 5.55 25.69
N TRP A 69 7.20 6.07 25.03
CA TRP A 69 8.00 5.27 24.08
C TRP A 69 8.71 4.09 24.76
N GLU A 70 9.03 4.20 26.04
CA GLU A 70 9.60 3.12 26.85
C GLU A 70 8.61 1.97 27.00
N GLN A 71 7.36 2.27 27.36
CA GLN A 71 6.30 1.27 27.51
C GLN A 71 6.02 0.58 26.17
N ILE A 72 6.02 1.33 25.07
CA ILE A 72 5.85 0.79 23.72
C ILE A 72 6.97 -0.20 23.37
N LEU A 73 8.23 0.17 23.62
CA LEU A 73 9.37 -0.72 23.36
C LEU A 73 9.37 -1.97 24.25
N ASP A 74 9.05 -1.81 25.52
CA ASP A 74 8.98 -2.91 26.47
C ASP A 74 7.86 -3.89 26.08
N PHE A 75 6.74 -3.40 25.54
CA PHE A 75 5.67 -4.24 25.03
C PHE A 75 6.13 -5.09 23.85
N TYR A 76 6.73 -4.49 22.81
CA TYR A 76 7.06 -5.22 21.61
C TYR A 76 8.32 -6.08 21.71
N TYR A 77 9.30 -5.66 22.47
CA TYR A 77 10.62 -6.29 22.50
C TYR A 77 11.03 -6.88 23.86
N GLY A 78 10.39 -6.43 24.94
CA GLY A 78 10.69 -6.87 26.30
C GLY A 78 9.87 -8.09 26.75
N GLY A 79 9.24 -7.97 27.91
CA GLY A 79 8.37 -9.00 28.48
C GLY A 79 9.07 -10.35 28.66
N ALA A 80 8.50 -11.42 28.11
CA ALA A 80 9.02 -12.79 28.26
C ALA A 80 10.41 -13.02 27.65
N THR A 81 10.91 -12.12 26.78
CA THR A 81 12.28 -12.22 26.23
C THR A 81 13.35 -11.80 27.21
N GLY A 82 13.00 -11.00 28.21
CA GLY A 82 13.94 -10.36 29.13
C GLY A 82 14.80 -9.27 28.50
N ASN A 83 14.53 -8.89 27.24
CA ASN A 83 15.23 -7.81 26.58
C ASN A 83 14.95 -6.48 27.29
N SER A 84 15.91 -5.58 27.30
CA SER A 84 15.79 -4.29 27.97
C SER A 84 16.45 -3.16 27.18
N ARG A 85 16.00 -1.94 27.44
CA ARG A 85 16.65 -0.74 26.92
C ARG A 85 18.02 -0.56 27.53
N SER A 86 18.98 -0.11 26.74
CA SER A 86 20.36 0.12 27.14
C SER A 86 20.98 1.23 26.30
N MET A 87 22.20 1.63 26.63
CA MET A 87 22.94 2.64 25.90
C MET A 87 24.06 1.99 25.06
N LEU A 88 24.28 2.53 23.86
CA LEU A 88 25.48 2.24 23.08
C LEU A 88 26.72 2.87 23.74
N GLU A 89 27.84 2.15 23.72
CA GLU A 89 29.13 2.69 24.18
C GLU A 89 29.61 3.83 23.29
N ALA A 90 29.35 3.74 21.98
CA ALA A 90 29.64 4.77 20.98
C ALA A 90 28.31 5.21 20.29
N PRO A 91 27.54 6.14 20.88
CA PRO A 91 26.22 6.53 20.35
C PRO A 91 26.25 7.04 18.91
N ASN A 92 27.33 7.71 18.51
CA ASN A 92 27.51 8.31 17.20
C ASN A 92 28.50 7.55 16.30
N GLN A 93 28.57 6.21 16.45
CA GLN A 93 29.37 5.38 15.54
C GLN A 93 28.98 5.60 14.07
N GLU A 94 29.90 5.35 13.16
CA GLU A 94 29.64 5.47 11.74
C GLU A 94 28.75 4.32 11.23
N MET A 95 27.81 4.69 10.37
CA MET A 95 27.01 3.79 9.53
C MET A 95 27.50 3.91 8.09
N THR A 96 27.67 2.75 7.45
CA THR A 96 27.97 2.68 6.03
C THR A 96 26.76 2.10 5.29
N VAL A 97 26.26 2.86 4.31
CA VAL A 97 25.06 2.55 3.55
C VAL A 97 25.40 2.39 2.08
N TRP A 98 25.14 1.23 1.50
CA TRP A 98 25.22 1.06 0.06
C TRP A 98 24.05 1.76 -0.60
N LEU A 99 24.35 2.71 -1.49
CA LEU A 99 23.37 3.43 -2.30
C LEU A 99 23.11 2.64 -3.58
N SER A 100 22.09 1.77 -3.56
CA SER A 100 21.89 0.72 -4.56
C SER A 100 21.51 1.26 -5.95
N VAL A 101 20.92 2.45 -6.03
CA VAL A 101 20.61 3.15 -7.28
C VAL A 101 21.89 3.48 -8.07
N MET A 102 23.03 3.58 -7.37
CA MET A 102 24.34 3.93 -7.93
C MET A 102 25.19 2.71 -8.33
N ASN A 103 24.59 1.67 -8.89
CA ASN A 103 25.31 0.57 -9.52
C ASN A 103 25.89 0.98 -10.89
N THR A 104 26.60 2.09 -10.92
CA THR A 104 27.15 2.73 -12.12
C THR A 104 28.65 2.77 -12.08
N LYS A 105 29.28 3.08 -13.23
CA LYS A 105 30.73 3.24 -13.34
C LYS A 105 31.24 4.58 -12.84
N GLN A 106 30.36 5.44 -12.35
CA GLN A 106 30.73 6.77 -11.84
C GLN A 106 30.00 7.13 -10.56
N THR A 107 30.60 8.04 -9.80
CA THR A 107 29.97 8.74 -8.68
C THR A 107 30.07 10.24 -8.95
N GLY A 108 28.95 10.87 -9.32
CA GLY A 108 28.85 12.31 -9.56
C GLY A 108 28.23 13.01 -8.36
N VAL A 109 28.81 14.13 -7.91
CA VAL A 109 28.34 14.89 -6.74
C VAL A 109 28.26 16.39 -7.03
N VAL A 110 27.35 17.08 -6.33
CA VAL A 110 27.15 18.52 -6.40
C VAL A 110 27.05 19.13 -5.00
N SER A 111 27.40 20.41 -4.87
CA SER A 111 27.27 21.21 -3.66
C SER A 111 26.51 22.50 -3.97
N ASP A 112 25.50 22.84 -3.17
CA ASP A 112 24.79 24.10 -3.28
C ASP A 112 25.65 25.28 -2.80
N SER A 113 26.52 25.06 -1.84
CA SER A 113 27.45 26.07 -1.28
C SER A 113 28.76 26.22 -2.06
N GLY A 114 29.01 25.37 -3.08
CA GLY A 114 30.27 25.37 -3.84
C GLY A 114 31.48 24.92 -3.02
N THR A 115 31.28 24.17 -1.95
CA THR A 115 32.34 23.79 -0.99
C THR A 115 32.75 22.31 -1.08
N MET A 116 32.40 21.62 -2.19
CA MET A 116 32.76 20.22 -2.42
C MET A 116 34.26 20.03 -2.50
N ARG A 117 34.77 19.03 -1.81
CA ARG A 117 36.19 18.62 -1.87
C ARG A 117 36.34 17.12 -1.84
N LEU A 118 37.47 16.64 -2.32
CA LEU A 118 37.87 15.23 -2.26
C LEU A 118 38.80 15.04 -1.05
N LEU A 119 38.53 14.04 -0.21
CA LEU A 119 39.34 13.77 0.98
C LEU A 119 40.73 13.23 0.62
N GLU A 120 40.83 12.49 -0.47
CA GLU A 120 42.09 11.92 -0.98
C GLU A 120 42.99 12.95 -1.70
N ASP A 121 42.47 14.15 -1.99
CA ASP A 121 43.24 15.20 -2.65
C ASP A 121 44.29 15.80 -1.69
N PRO A 122 45.60 15.79 -2.05
CA PRO A 122 46.63 16.43 -1.23
C PRO A 122 46.39 17.92 -0.99
N ASP A 123 45.82 18.61 -2.00
CA ASP A 123 45.39 20.02 -1.85
C ASP A 123 44.01 20.14 -1.25
N GLN A 124 43.95 20.11 0.06
CA GLN A 124 42.69 20.27 0.81
C GLN A 124 42.08 21.68 0.72
N GLY A 125 42.72 22.62 0.04
CA GLY A 125 42.21 23.96 -0.24
C GLY A 125 41.28 24.03 -1.44
N ARG A 126 41.35 23.07 -2.39
CA ARG A 126 40.50 23.06 -3.59
C ARG A 126 39.05 22.85 -3.27
N ARG A 127 38.19 23.65 -3.90
CA ARG A 127 36.72 23.59 -3.73
C ARG A 127 36.04 23.65 -5.09
N PHE A 128 34.92 22.90 -5.20
CA PHE A 128 34.16 22.79 -6.43
C PHE A 128 32.66 22.83 -6.15
N THR A 129 31.87 23.20 -7.16
CA THR A 129 30.42 23.07 -7.13
C THR A 129 29.97 21.67 -7.53
N SER A 130 30.70 21.03 -8.46
CA SER A 130 30.44 19.64 -8.89
C SER A 130 31.73 18.88 -9.04
N MET A 131 31.67 17.57 -8.71
CA MET A 131 32.78 16.66 -8.94
C MET A 131 32.25 15.34 -9.50
N VAL A 132 33.09 14.58 -10.21
CA VAL A 132 32.80 13.24 -10.67
C VAL A 132 34.02 12.34 -10.52
N ALA A 133 33.84 11.15 -9.98
CA ALA A 133 34.82 10.08 -9.96
C ALA A 133 34.40 8.98 -10.92
N ARG A 134 35.35 8.52 -11.75
CA ARG A 134 35.20 7.35 -12.62
C ARG A 134 36.35 6.40 -12.42
N GLU A 135 36.05 5.11 -12.40
CA GLU A 135 37.13 4.11 -12.41
C GLU A 135 37.88 4.20 -13.72
N LYS A 136 39.22 4.24 -13.64
CA LYS A 136 40.10 4.33 -14.80
C LYS A 136 39.99 3.08 -15.65
N SER A 137 39.84 3.24 -16.95
CA SER A 137 39.79 2.13 -17.89
C SER A 137 41.05 1.28 -17.80
N GLY A 138 40.91 -0.02 -17.59
CA GLY A 138 42.02 -0.98 -17.50
C GLY A 138 42.77 -0.99 -16.14
N ALA A 139 42.34 -0.19 -15.14
CA ALA A 139 42.97 -0.15 -13.81
C ALA A 139 41.88 -0.17 -12.73
N GLN A 140 41.61 -1.35 -12.17
CA GLN A 140 40.64 -1.52 -11.08
C GLN A 140 41.06 -0.74 -9.84
N ARG A 141 40.09 -0.18 -9.10
CA ARG A 141 40.32 0.59 -7.86
C ARG A 141 41.18 1.84 -8.04
N VAL A 142 41.27 2.36 -9.26
CA VAL A 142 41.91 3.64 -9.55
C VAL A 142 40.87 4.57 -10.09
N TYR A 143 40.63 5.67 -9.39
CA TYR A 143 39.62 6.65 -9.74
C TYR A 143 40.26 7.89 -10.36
N GLN A 144 39.85 8.24 -11.58
CA GLN A 144 40.05 9.56 -12.13
C GLN A 144 38.98 10.48 -11.57
N VAL A 145 39.36 11.65 -11.06
CA VAL A 145 38.42 12.60 -10.46
C VAL A 145 38.55 13.95 -11.15
N TRP A 146 37.40 14.50 -11.53
CA TRP A 146 37.28 15.82 -12.13
C TRP A 146 36.42 16.75 -11.27
N GLY A 147 36.69 18.06 -11.35
CA GLY A 147 35.95 19.09 -10.65
C GLY A 147 35.53 20.23 -11.56
N SER A 148 34.43 20.89 -11.24
CA SER A 148 33.89 22.05 -11.93
C SER A 148 33.24 23.04 -10.95
N ASN A 149 33.32 24.34 -11.27
CA ASN A 149 32.61 25.40 -10.53
C ASN A 149 31.19 25.63 -11.05
N GLN A 150 30.75 24.85 -12.05
CA GLN A 150 29.38 24.86 -12.53
C GLN A 150 28.58 23.74 -11.85
N ARG A 151 27.32 24.00 -11.50
CA ARG A 151 26.42 23.00 -10.95
C ARG A 151 25.89 22.10 -12.06
N LYS A 152 26.41 20.89 -12.16
CA LYS A 152 26.10 19.96 -13.25
C LYS A 152 26.26 18.52 -12.82
N CYS A 153 25.28 17.67 -13.19
CA CYS A 153 25.41 16.22 -13.15
C CYS A 153 25.77 15.69 -14.54
N LEU A 154 26.75 14.80 -14.64
CA LEU A 154 27.14 14.13 -15.87
C LEU A 154 26.52 12.75 -15.96
N ASN A 155 26.14 12.33 -17.18
CA ASN A 155 25.85 10.93 -17.47
C ASN A 155 27.17 10.16 -17.71
N GLU A 156 27.15 8.85 -17.65
CA GLU A 156 28.34 8.03 -17.89
C GLU A 156 28.95 8.23 -19.29
N SER A 157 28.13 8.52 -20.29
CA SER A 157 28.53 8.77 -21.67
C SER A 157 29.17 10.14 -21.91
N ASP A 158 28.99 11.11 -20.99
CA ASP A 158 29.48 12.47 -21.18
C ASP A 158 31.00 12.52 -20.96
N SER A 159 31.77 13.26 -21.79
CA SER A 159 33.17 13.58 -21.47
C SER A 159 33.19 14.66 -20.38
N PRO A 160 33.86 14.43 -19.23
CA PRO A 160 33.99 15.44 -18.20
C PRO A 160 34.69 16.71 -18.74
N GLU A 161 35.75 16.58 -19.52
CA GLU A 161 36.49 17.71 -20.08
C GLU A 161 35.64 18.53 -21.07
N ALA A 162 34.90 17.86 -21.97
CA ALA A 162 34.00 18.53 -22.89
C ALA A 162 32.83 19.22 -22.15
N ALA A 163 32.47 18.74 -20.96
CA ALA A 163 31.47 19.31 -20.09
C ALA A 163 32.00 20.46 -19.21
N GLY A 164 33.30 20.80 -19.31
CA GLY A 164 33.91 21.90 -18.55
C GLY A 164 34.40 21.50 -17.15
N PHE A 165 34.70 20.23 -16.93
CA PHE A 165 35.36 19.73 -15.73
C PHE A 165 36.86 19.60 -15.95
N ALA A 166 37.64 19.99 -14.95
CA ALA A 166 39.11 19.84 -14.96
C ALA A 166 39.49 18.58 -14.20
N LEU A 167 40.42 17.79 -14.76
CA LEU A 167 40.99 16.61 -14.08
C LEU A 167 41.82 17.05 -12.87
N LEU A 168 41.52 16.49 -11.70
CA LEU A 168 42.26 16.71 -10.47
C LEU A 168 43.44 15.78 -10.34
N GLY A 169 43.26 14.52 -10.75
CA GLY A 169 44.25 13.45 -10.64
C GLY A 169 43.64 12.06 -10.62
N GLU A 170 44.50 11.09 -10.31
CA GLU A 170 44.14 9.67 -10.11
C GLU A 170 44.36 9.32 -8.64
N PHE A 171 43.37 8.62 -8.06
CA PHE A 171 43.31 8.26 -6.65
C PHE A 171 43.08 6.76 -6.51
N ASN A 172 43.81 6.11 -5.62
CA ASN A 172 43.73 4.67 -5.43
C ASN A 172 42.70 4.30 -4.37
N GLU A 173 42.04 3.15 -4.55
CA GLU A 173 41.07 2.49 -3.65
C GLU A 173 39.74 3.22 -3.52
N THR A 174 39.73 4.54 -3.30
CA THR A 174 38.46 5.30 -3.06
C THR A 174 38.55 6.72 -3.63
N ALA A 175 37.32 7.30 -3.83
CA ALA A 175 37.14 8.73 -4.01
C ALA A 175 36.01 9.21 -3.08
N SER A 176 36.37 10.00 -2.07
CA SER A 176 35.49 10.37 -0.96
C SER A 176 35.15 11.85 -0.98
N PHE A 177 33.89 12.18 -1.12
CA PHE A 177 33.40 13.55 -1.28
C PHE A 177 32.75 14.06 0.00
N VAL A 178 33.07 15.28 0.38
CA VAL A 178 32.49 16.03 1.50
C VAL A 178 32.28 17.49 1.11
N THR A 179 31.32 18.16 1.75
CA THR A 179 31.25 19.61 1.81
C THR A 179 31.88 20.12 3.11
N ASN A 180 32.03 21.44 3.27
CA ASN A 180 32.52 21.98 4.53
C ASN A 180 31.60 21.65 5.72
N ALA A 181 30.30 21.47 5.46
CA ALA A 181 29.28 21.28 6.48
C ALA A 181 28.74 19.83 6.55
N SER A 182 29.03 18.95 5.57
CA SER A 182 28.35 17.65 5.48
C SER A 182 28.56 16.72 6.68
N GLN A 183 29.62 16.94 7.46
CA GLN A 183 29.92 16.19 8.69
C GLN A 183 29.42 16.88 9.97
N ASP A 184 28.87 18.11 9.86
CA ASP A 184 28.25 18.82 10.96
C ASP A 184 26.80 18.38 11.12
N PRO A 185 26.37 17.86 12.29
CA PRO A 185 24.99 17.47 12.54
C PRO A 185 24.00 18.64 12.49
N ALA A 186 24.49 19.86 12.74
CA ALA A 186 23.68 21.07 12.71
C ALA A 186 23.53 21.67 11.31
N ALA A 187 24.27 21.16 10.31
CA ALA A 187 24.21 21.65 8.94
C ALA A 187 22.79 21.56 8.36
N ALA A 188 22.42 22.56 7.56
CA ALA A 188 21.20 22.48 6.76
C ALA A 188 21.30 21.32 5.75
N ALA A 189 20.17 20.71 5.44
CA ALA A 189 20.11 19.53 4.54
C ALA A 189 20.79 19.78 3.18
N LEU A 190 20.67 21.01 2.64
CA LEU A 190 21.24 21.39 1.35
C LEU A 190 22.73 21.72 1.39
N ASP A 191 23.33 21.90 2.57
CA ASP A 191 24.76 22.11 2.74
C ASP A 191 25.54 20.79 2.79
N THR A 192 24.86 19.67 2.64
CA THR A 192 25.42 18.32 2.61
C THR A 192 25.82 17.89 1.20
N VAL A 193 26.27 16.65 0.99
CA VAL A 193 26.74 16.16 -0.31
C VAL A 193 25.56 15.77 -1.18
N GLY A 194 25.31 16.51 -2.29
CA GLY A 194 24.34 16.15 -3.31
C GLY A 194 24.88 15.07 -4.24
N LEU A 195 24.29 13.90 -4.27
CA LEU A 195 24.62 12.80 -5.19
C LEU A 195 23.76 12.89 -6.44
N CYS A 196 24.39 12.86 -7.61
CA CYS A 196 23.72 12.76 -8.90
C CYS A 196 23.22 11.33 -9.13
N GLU A 197 21.95 11.09 -8.93
CA GLU A 197 21.30 9.77 -9.12
C GLU A 197 20.66 9.69 -10.50
N PRO A 198 20.95 8.67 -11.32
CA PRO A 198 20.32 8.52 -12.64
C PRO A 198 18.82 8.21 -12.48
N LYS A 199 17.97 9.00 -13.14
CA LYS A 199 16.52 8.82 -13.18
C LYS A 199 16.05 8.28 -14.53
N SER A 200 16.77 8.66 -15.60
CA SER A 200 16.63 8.15 -16.96
C SER A 200 17.96 8.32 -17.69
N SER A 201 18.06 7.89 -18.94
CA SER A 201 19.28 8.06 -19.78
C SER A 201 19.74 9.51 -19.94
N SER A 202 18.86 10.49 -19.71
CA SER A 202 19.14 11.93 -19.92
C SER A 202 18.86 12.81 -18.71
N LEU A 203 18.36 12.25 -17.61
CA LEU A 203 17.92 13.02 -16.43
C LEU A 203 18.50 12.41 -15.16
N ASN A 204 19.24 13.24 -14.41
CA ASN A 204 19.66 12.93 -13.05
C ASN A 204 18.82 13.73 -12.05
N GLN A 205 18.40 13.06 -10.97
CA GLN A 205 17.97 13.74 -9.75
C GLN A 205 19.18 13.95 -8.83
N VAL A 206 19.03 14.84 -7.83
CA VAL A 206 20.09 15.08 -6.83
C VAL A 206 19.53 14.79 -5.45
N ARG A 207 20.12 13.80 -4.79
CA ARG A 207 19.79 13.47 -3.39
C ARG A 207 20.93 13.84 -2.47
N TYR A 208 20.60 14.54 -1.39
CA TYR A 208 21.58 15.07 -0.44
C TYR A 208 21.80 14.10 0.71
N TYR A 209 23.06 13.88 1.08
CA TYR A 209 23.46 12.95 2.13
C TYR A 209 24.39 13.63 3.14
N ARG A 210 24.11 13.44 4.43
CA ARG A 210 25.01 13.81 5.51
C ARG A 210 26.25 12.92 5.50
N GLY A 211 27.38 13.44 6.04
CA GLY A 211 28.62 12.68 6.09
C GLY A 211 29.39 12.68 4.78
N ILE A 212 29.84 11.51 4.36
CA ILE A 212 30.72 11.29 3.21
C ILE A 212 29.95 10.49 2.14
N VAL A 213 30.06 10.89 0.89
CA VAL A 213 29.69 10.06 -0.27
C VAL A 213 30.97 9.53 -0.90
N ARG A 214 31.10 8.22 -1.03
CA ARG A 214 32.32 7.55 -1.47
C ARG A 214 32.09 6.61 -2.63
N ALA A 215 32.91 6.74 -3.69
CA ALA A 215 33.09 5.72 -4.69
C ALA A 215 34.11 4.69 -4.21
N MET A 216 33.81 3.40 -4.31
CA MET A 216 34.73 2.31 -4.01
C MET A 216 34.30 1.02 -4.71
N ASN A 217 35.20 0.05 -4.80
CA ASN A 217 34.88 -1.25 -5.36
C ASN A 217 34.42 -2.24 -4.27
N ASN A 218 33.43 -3.07 -4.60
CA ASN A 218 33.06 -4.22 -3.77
C ASN A 218 34.11 -5.36 -3.90
N SER A 219 33.86 -6.49 -3.22
CA SER A 219 34.74 -7.67 -3.27
C SER A 219 34.87 -8.32 -4.66
N LYS A 220 33.97 -8.01 -5.59
CA LYS A 220 34.01 -8.45 -7.00
C LYS A 220 34.69 -7.44 -7.93
N ASN A 221 35.29 -6.40 -7.38
CA ASN A 221 35.87 -5.27 -8.10
C ASN A 221 34.86 -4.52 -8.98
N GLU A 222 33.63 -4.42 -8.55
CA GLU A 222 32.60 -3.60 -9.20
C GLU A 222 32.46 -2.28 -8.46
N ASN A 223 32.47 -1.16 -9.20
CA ASN A 223 32.28 0.17 -8.60
C ASN A 223 30.93 0.28 -7.90
N ARG A 224 30.92 0.84 -6.72
CA ARG A 224 29.74 1.13 -5.89
C ARG A 224 29.89 2.49 -5.24
N THR A 225 28.75 3.11 -4.97
CA THR A 225 28.69 4.33 -4.16
C THR A 225 28.12 4.01 -2.79
N ILE A 226 28.80 4.44 -1.74
CA ILE A 226 28.33 4.32 -0.35
C ILE A 226 28.20 5.69 0.28
N ASN A 227 27.30 5.79 1.24
CA ASN A 227 27.26 6.91 2.18
C ASN A 227 27.85 6.47 3.54
N ILE A 228 28.66 7.30 4.14
CA ILE A 228 29.22 7.12 5.48
C ILE A 228 28.74 8.28 6.33
N ALA A 229 27.85 8.01 7.27
CA ALA A 229 27.24 9.01 8.13
C ALA A 229 27.31 8.56 9.60
N ARG A 230 27.21 9.50 10.52
CA ARG A 230 26.99 9.14 11.93
C ARG A 230 25.63 8.47 12.08
N LEU A 231 25.50 7.56 13.05
CA LEU A 231 24.29 6.76 13.24
C LEU A 231 23.03 7.62 13.34
N ASP A 232 23.04 8.70 14.12
CA ASP A 232 21.87 9.56 14.25
C ASP A 232 21.60 10.38 12.97
N ASP A 233 22.63 10.80 12.22
CA ASP A 233 22.45 11.45 10.91
C ASP A 233 21.86 10.49 9.86
N TYR A 234 22.22 9.21 9.90
CA TYR A 234 21.58 8.17 9.11
C TYR A 234 20.09 8.00 9.50
N LEU A 235 19.78 7.96 10.81
CA LEU A 235 18.40 7.79 11.29
C LEU A 235 17.50 8.98 10.94
N ARG A 236 18.01 10.20 10.82
CA ARG A 236 17.25 11.37 10.31
C ARG A 236 16.76 11.15 8.89
N GLY A 237 17.48 10.37 8.08
CA GLY A 237 17.06 9.97 6.74
C GLY A 237 16.19 8.71 6.69
N VAL A 238 16.11 7.92 7.77
CA VAL A 238 15.32 6.68 7.90
C VAL A 238 13.97 6.92 8.54
N VAL A 239 13.93 7.49 9.75
CA VAL A 239 12.70 7.56 10.57
C VAL A 239 11.53 8.25 9.85
N PRO A 240 11.70 9.36 9.10
CA PRO A 240 10.60 10.00 8.37
C PRO A 240 10.12 9.18 7.15
N ARG A 241 10.83 8.12 6.78
CA ARG A 241 10.44 7.18 5.71
C ARG A 241 9.71 5.95 6.26
N GLU A 242 9.94 5.64 7.52
CA GLU A 242 9.31 4.53 8.22
C GLU A 242 8.01 4.94 8.91
N SER A 243 7.97 6.14 9.50
CA SER A 243 6.78 6.66 10.19
C SER A 243 6.49 8.11 9.79
N PRO A 244 5.21 8.47 9.52
CA PRO A 244 4.85 9.84 9.17
C PRO A 244 5.27 10.85 10.24
N ALA A 245 6.06 11.85 9.87
CA ALA A 245 6.54 12.86 10.81
C ALA A 245 5.41 13.67 11.48
N SER A 246 4.27 13.82 10.80
CA SER A 246 3.06 14.47 11.33
C SER A 246 2.47 13.76 12.55
N TRP A 247 2.80 12.47 12.78
CA TRP A 247 2.40 11.78 13.99
C TRP A 247 2.87 12.50 15.25
N GLY A 248 4.03 13.18 15.19
CA GLY A 248 4.57 13.90 16.32
C GLY A 248 3.62 14.97 16.90
N ASP A 249 2.76 15.53 16.07
CA ASP A 249 1.81 16.58 16.47
C ASP A 249 0.45 16.01 16.92
N ALA A 250 0.20 14.73 16.66
CA ALA A 250 -1.07 14.08 16.96
C ALA A 250 -1.33 14.00 18.48
N ALA A 251 -2.60 14.05 18.86
CA ALA A 251 -3.07 13.96 20.24
C ALA A 251 -2.32 14.93 21.18
N GLY A 252 -2.14 16.19 20.77
CA GLY A 252 -1.46 17.22 21.55
C GLY A 252 0.04 16.94 21.75
N GLY A 253 0.68 16.23 20.83
CA GLY A 253 2.09 15.86 20.88
C GLY A 253 2.39 14.48 21.47
N ALA A 254 1.38 13.73 21.92
CA ALA A 254 1.57 12.37 22.45
C ALA A 254 2.16 11.42 21.41
N GLY A 255 1.83 11.60 20.12
CA GLY A 255 2.37 10.82 19.02
C GLY A 255 3.89 10.87 18.87
N MET A 256 4.59 11.83 19.49
CA MET A 256 6.05 11.83 19.60
C MET A 256 6.61 10.56 20.23
N ASN A 257 5.84 9.88 21.10
CA ASN A 257 6.28 8.62 21.69
C ASN A 257 6.37 7.49 20.67
N ALA A 258 5.50 7.47 19.66
CA ALA A 258 5.60 6.53 18.55
C ALA A 258 6.87 6.78 17.71
N LEU A 259 7.19 8.04 17.40
CA LEU A 259 8.40 8.39 16.65
C LEU A 259 9.69 8.07 17.44
N ARG A 260 9.70 8.29 18.77
CA ARG A 260 10.84 7.90 19.64
C ARG A 260 11.01 6.38 19.67
N ALA A 261 9.92 5.62 19.81
CA ALA A 261 9.97 4.15 19.77
C ALA A 261 10.51 3.65 18.42
N GLN A 262 10.06 4.24 17.30
CA GLN A 262 10.57 3.94 15.96
C GLN A 262 12.06 4.27 15.83
N ALA A 263 12.53 5.40 16.36
CA ALA A 263 13.94 5.79 16.30
C ALA A 263 14.84 4.78 17.04
N VAL A 264 14.44 4.31 18.23
CA VAL A 264 15.16 3.28 18.99
C VAL A 264 15.14 1.94 18.26
N ALA A 265 13.98 1.54 17.71
CA ALA A 265 13.87 0.31 16.92
C ALA A 265 14.77 0.37 15.70
N ALA A 266 14.72 1.44 14.90
CA ALA A 266 15.56 1.62 13.74
C ALA A 266 17.06 1.63 14.09
N ARG A 267 17.44 2.23 15.23
CA ARG A 267 18.83 2.26 15.70
C ARG A 267 19.35 0.87 16.05
N SER A 268 18.61 0.11 16.84
CA SER A 268 19.00 -1.25 17.23
C SER A 268 19.10 -2.18 16.02
N TYR A 269 18.14 -2.06 15.08
CA TYR A 269 18.18 -2.78 13.82
C TYR A 269 19.45 -2.44 13.02
N SER A 270 19.74 -1.14 12.83
CA SER A 270 20.90 -0.67 12.04
C SER A 270 22.23 -1.15 12.62
N VAL A 271 22.37 -1.11 13.95
CA VAL A 271 23.60 -1.53 14.63
C VAL A 271 23.90 -3.01 14.39
N THR A 272 22.85 -3.85 14.31
CA THR A 272 22.98 -5.30 14.08
C THR A 272 23.12 -5.67 12.61
N GLU A 273 22.87 -4.74 11.69
CA GLU A 273 22.94 -5.03 10.26
C GLU A 273 24.40 -5.23 9.81
N ASN A 274 24.62 -6.23 8.97
CA ASN A 274 25.92 -6.53 8.37
C ASN A 274 25.78 -7.30 7.05
N ARG A 275 24.68 -7.08 6.33
CA ARG A 275 24.31 -7.87 5.14
C ARG A 275 25.29 -7.72 3.99
N TYR A 276 25.93 -6.57 3.87
CA TYR A 276 26.86 -6.24 2.79
C TYR A 276 28.30 -6.11 3.28
N ALA A 277 28.70 -6.99 4.22
CA ALA A 277 30.06 -7.02 4.78
C ALA A 277 31.12 -6.95 3.67
N GLY A 278 32.13 -6.07 3.86
CA GLY A 278 33.15 -5.78 2.86
C GLY A 278 32.81 -4.63 1.90
N LEU A 279 31.55 -4.12 1.90
CA LEU A 279 31.17 -2.90 1.20
C LEU A 279 30.51 -1.89 2.16
N ALA A 280 29.42 -2.30 2.79
CA ALA A 280 28.62 -1.47 3.69
C ALA A 280 27.93 -2.34 4.75
N LYS A 281 27.45 -1.74 5.84
CA LYS A 281 26.63 -2.44 6.83
C LYS A 281 25.23 -2.74 6.31
N THR A 282 24.61 -1.75 5.65
CA THR A 282 23.20 -1.78 5.24
C THR A 282 23.04 -1.23 3.81
N CYS A 283 21.81 -1.22 3.31
CA CYS A 283 21.41 -0.62 2.03
C CYS A 283 20.32 0.43 2.23
N ASP A 284 19.98 1.15 1.14
CA ASP A 284 19.04 2.26 1.12
C ASP A 284 17.59 1.85 0.74
N THR A 285 17.32 0.55 0.53
CA THR A 285 16.04 0.02 0.04
C THR A 285 15.22 -0.68 1.12
N GLN A 286 14.00 -1.11 0.76
CA GLN A 286 13.10 -1.90 1.62
C GLN A 286 13.68 -3.25 2.07
N ASP A 287 14.73 -3.75 1.42
CA ASP A 287 15.41 -4.98 1.87
C ASP A 287 16.20 -4.77 3.17
N CYS A 288 16.48 -3.52 3.52
CA CYS A 288 17.14 -3.10 4.75
C CYS A 288 16.23 -2.16 5.55
N GLN A 289 16.46 -0.86 5.45
CA GLN A 289 15.60 0.22 5.92
C GLN A 289 15.59 1.30 4.84
N VAL A 290 14.42 1.85 4.52
CA VAL A 290 14.34 2.89 3.49
C VAL A 290 15.12 4.12 3.94
N TYR A 291 16.21 4.43 3.23
CA TYR A 291 17.06 5.58 3.53
C TYR A 291 16.86 6.68 2.49
N GLY A 292 16.23 7.78 2.89
CA GLY A 292 15.86 8.87 1.99
C GLY A 292 16.93 9.95 1.80
N GLY A 293 18.02 9.94 2.61
CA GLY A 293 18.92 11.07 2.70
C GLY A 293 18.25 12.30 3.33
N ALA A 294 18.89 13.48 3.21
CA ALA A 294 18.46 14.73 3.85
C ALA A 294 17.52 15.59 2.98
N ALA A 295 17.74 15.63 1.67
CA ALA A 295 16.94 16.40 0.71
C ALA A 295 16.98 15.78 -0.69
N LEU A 296 16.05 16.21 -1.56
CA LEU A 296 15.94 15.74 -2.95
C LEU A 296 15.64 16.91 -3.88
N ARG A 297 16.28 16.92 -5.05
CA ARG A 297 15.87 17.69 -6.23
C ARG A 297 15.53 16.72 -7.37
N THR A 298 14.40 16.90 -8.02
CA THR A 298 13.95 16.04 -9.14
C THR A 298 14.79 16.20 -10.41
N SER A 299 15.57 17.27 -10.49
CA SER A 299 16.67 17.48 -11.45
C SER A 299 17.69 18.41 -10.81
N VAL A 300 18.90 18.57 -11.41
CA VAL A 300 20.00 19.36 -10.84
C VAL A 300 19.60 20.81 -10.52
N ASN A 301 18.67 21.40 -11.29
CA ASN A 301 18.20 22.79 -11.13
C ASN A 301 16.78 22.91 -10.57
N ALA A 302 16.11 21.79 -10.23
CA ALA A 302 14.78 21.82 -9.64
C ALA A 302 14.81 22.39 -8.20
N SER A 303 13.69 22.94 -7.75
CA SER A 303 13.52 23.35 -6.36
C SER A 303 13.71 22.14 -5.42
N PRO A 304 14.41 22.29 -4.29
CA PRO A 304 14.64 21.20 -3.35
C PRO A 304 13.42 20.90 -2.51
N SER A 305 13.29 19.62 -2.14
CA SER A 305 12.41 19.17 -1.06
C SER A 305 13.28 18.61 0.07
N VAL A 306 13.19 19.18 1.26
CA VAL A 306 13.82 18.65 2.46
C VAL A 306 13.07 17.39 2.88
N LEU A 307 13.80 16.31 3.16
CA LEU A 307 13.25 15.00 3.48
C LEU A 307 13.34 14.68 4.98
N GLU A 308 14.21 15.35 5.70
CA GLU A 308 14.25 15.36 7.16
C GLU A 308 13.07 16.18 7.72
N SER A 309 12.66 15.88 8.93
CA SER A 309 11.54 16.60 9.57
C SER A 309 11.85 16.86 11.04
N ALA A 310 11.45 18.05 11.53
CA ALA A 310 11.71 18.50 12.89
C ALA A 310 11.22 17.50 13.95
N ASN A 311 10.05 16.87 13.77
CA ASN A 311 9.53 15.89 14.73
C ASN A 311 10.36 14.60 14.77
N THR A 312 10.74 14.07 13.60
CA THR A 312 11.58 12.85 13.55
C THR A 312 13.00 13.13 14.00
N ASP A 313 13.57 14.28 13.65
CA ASP A 313 14.90 14.71 14.11
C ASP A 313 14.93 14.84 15.63
N ARG A 314 13.87 15.43 16.22
CA ARG A 314 13.70 15.52 17.67
C ARG A 314 13.60 14.12 18.32
N ALA A 315 12.84 13.20 17.72
CA ALA A 315 12.71 11.84 18.23
C ALA A 315 14.05 11.09 18.24
N VAL A 316 14.86 11.24 17.17
CA VAL A 316 16.21 10.68 17.06
C VAL A 316 17.13 11.27 18.13
N ALA A 317 17.14 12.61 18.29
CA ALA A 317 18.00 13.33 19.23
C ALA A 317 17.65 13.01 20.70
N GLU A 318 16.36 12.97 21.06
CA GLU A 318 15.90 12.66 22.42
C GLU A 318 16.14 11.19 22.82
N THR A 319 16.42 10.31 21.85
CA THR A 319 16.73 8.88 22.09
C THR A 319 18.15 8.50 21.66
N THR A 320 19.04 9.48 21.47
CA THR A 320 20.43 9.24 21.06
C THR A 320 21.09 8.14 21.91
N GLY A 321 21.67 7.15 21.24
CA GLY A 321 22.38 6.03 21.87
C GLY A 321 21.50 4.95 22.49
N VAL A 322 20.19 5.15 22.62
CA VAL A 322 19.29 4.13 23.20
C VAL A 322 19.09 3.00 22.21
N ILE A 323 19.28 1.75 22.68
CA ILE A 323 19.09 0.49 21.94
C ILE A 323 18.40 -0.56 22.82
N ILE A 324 18.04 -1.68 22.23
CA ILE A 324 17.53 -2.87 22.92
C ILE A 324 18.64 -3.93 22.99
N ARG A 325 18.86 -4.52 24.16
CA ARG A 325 19.80 -5.62 24.39
C ARG A 325 19.10 -6.85 24.94
N THR A 326 19.64 -8.02 24.60
CA THR A 326 19.29 -9.28 25.25
C THR A 326 19.80 -9.32 26.69
N PRO A 327 19.31 -10.23 27.55
CA PRO A 327 19.89 -10.45 28.89
C PRO A 327 21.39 -10.77 28.89
N GLN A 328 21.91 -11.29 27.78
CA GLN A 328 23.35 -11.60 27.61
C GLN A 328 24.16 -10.40 27.08
N GLY A 329 23.51 -9.23 26.88
CA GLY A 329 24.16 -8.00 26.47
C GLY A 329 24.30 -7.80 24.96
N ALA A 330 23.85 -8.73 24.11
CA ALA A 330 23.87 -8.57 22.65
C ALA A 330 22.80 -7.55 22.22
N VAL A 331 23.10 -6.73 21.20
CA VAL A 331 22.09 -5.83 20.62
C VAL A 331 21.02 -6.66 19.88
N VAL A 332 19.77 -6.37 20.14
CA VAL A 332 18.63 -7.05 19.52
C VAL A 332 18.39 -6.46 18.12
N ARG A 333 18.22 -7.33 17.12
CA ARG A 333 17.70 -6.95 15.80
C ARG A 333 16.20 -6.68 15.93
N THR A 334 15.85 -5.45 16.17
CA THR A 334 14.49 -4.99 16.43
C THR A 334 13.69 -4.88 15.12
N GLU A 335 13.08 -5.97 14.69
CA GLU A 335 12.21 -5.99 13.51
C GLU A 335 10.95 -5.13 13.73
N PHE A 336 10.46 -4.48 12.67
CA PHE A 336 9.23 -3.67 12.71
C PHE A 336 8.52 -3.72 11.36
N SER A 337 7.22 -3.42 11.36
CA SER A 337 6.39 -3.35 10.15
C SER A 337 5.26 -2.34 10.34
N SER A 338 4.60 -1.93 9.24
CA SER A 338 3.58 -0.88 9.28
C SER A 338 2.43 -1.21 10.23
N SER A 339 1.78 -2.36 10.07
CA SER A 339 0.68 -2.83 10.92
C SER A 339 0.76 -4.34 11.09
N ASN A 340 0.54 -4.81 12.31
CA ASN A 340 0.46 -6.24 12.60
C ASN A 340 -0.98 -6.78 12.54
N GLY A 341 -1.99 -5.92 12.21
CA GLY A 341 -3.38 -6.32 12.10
C GLY A 341 -4.10 -6.55 13.44
N GLY A 342 -3.52 -6.11 14.55
CA GLY A 342 -4.04 -6.26 15.91
C GLY A 342 -3.39 -7.39 16.71
N ARG A 343 -2.34 -8.03 16.18
CA ARG A 343 -1.55 -9.06 16.85
C ARG A 343 -0.17 -9.19 16.23
N THR A 344 0.87 -9.30 17.06
CA THR A 344 2.23 -9.60 16.57
C THR A 344 2.35 -11.06 16.14
N ALA A 345 3.17 -11.32 15.12
CA ALA A 345 3.33 -12.65 14.52
C ALA A 345 4.03 -13.68 15.40
N GLY A 346 4.66 -13.28 16.50
CA GLY A 346 5.48 -14.20 17.29
C GLY A 346 6.82 -14.54 16.62
N GLY A 347 7.51 -15.57 17.13
CA GLY A 347 8.84 -15.96 16.68
C GLY A 347 9.92 -15.41 17.60
N THR A 348 10.84 -14.59 17.07
CA THR A 348 11.91 -13.94 17.87
C THR A 348 11.34 -13.07 19.01
N PHE A 349 10.17 -12.49 18.79
CA PHE A 349 9.45 -11.67 19.76
C PHE A 349 8.12 -12.35 20.13
N PRO A 350 7.51 -11.99 21.29
CA PRO A 350 6.26 -12.61 21.69
C PRO A 350 5.11 -12.36 20.71
N ALA A 351 4.20 -13.33 20.60
CA ALA A 351 2.91 -13.13 19.96
C ALA A 351 1.94 -12.48 20.95
N LEU A 352 1.62 -11.21 20.73
CA LEU A 352 0.83 -10.38 21.63
C LEU A 352 -0.40 -9.82 20.92
N VAL A 353 -1.53 -9.74 21.63
CA VAL A 353 -2.67 -8.93 21.17
C VAL A 353 -2.28 -7.46 21.25
N ASP A 354 -2.43 -6.73 20.15
CA ASP A 354 -1.99 -5.35 20.00
C ASP A 354 -3.18 -4.40 19.95
N ALA A 355 -3.64 -3.97 21.12
CA ALA A 355 -4.73 -3.00 21.22
C ALA A 355 -4.36 -1.62 20.63
N GLY A 356 -3.08 -1.27 20.61
CA GLY A 356 -2.60 -0.06 19.94
C GLY A 356 -2.85 -0.10 18.44
N ASP A 357 -2.51 -1.21 17.77
CA ASP A 357 -2.76 -1.37 16.34
C ASP A 357 -4.25 -1.38 16.01
N LEU A 358 -5.07 -2.04 16.85
CA LEU A 358 -6.52 -2.04 16.71
C LEU A 358 -7.14 -0.63 16.85
N SER A 359 -6.60 0.19 17.74
CA SER A 359 -7.12 1.55 18.03
C SER A 359 -6.59 2.63 17.09
N ALA A 360 -5.56 2.34 16.30
CA ALA A 360 -4.98 3.27 15.34
C ALA A 360 -5.87 3.53 14.12
N ASP A 361 -6.92 2.71 13.92
CA ASP A 361 -7.87 2.76 12.79
C ASP A 361 -7.17 2.90 11.41
N SER A 362 -6.09 2.16 11.24
CA SER A 362 -5.31 2.19 10.01
C SER A 362 -6.01 1.49 8.85
N SER A 363 -5.98 2.12 7.67
CA SER A 363 -6.42 1.47 6.42
C SER A 363 -5.60 0.22 6.06
N LEU A 364 -4.44 0.03 6.69
CA LEU A 364 -3.56 -1.13 6.50
C LEU A 364 -3.91 -2.31 7.41
N MET A 365 -4.80 -2.13 8.38
CA MET A 365 -5.13 -3.16 9.36
C MET A 365 -5.90 -4.34 8.77
N VAL A 366 -6.81 -4.08 7.84
CA VAL A 366 -7.66 -5.11 7.20
C VAL A 366 -7.66 -4.92 5.69
N TRP A 367 -7.58 -6.01 4.94
CA TRP A 367 -7.58 -5.96 3.49
C TRP A 367 -8.25 -7.18 2.87
N THR A 368 -8.75 -7.01 1.64
CA THR A 368 -9.37 -8.05 0.82
C THR A 368 -8.68 -8.09 -0.55
N ARG A 369 -8.46 -9.29 -1.07
CA ARG A 369 -7.95 -9.56 -2.43
C ARG A 369 -8.76 -10.66 -3.05
N ALA A 370 -8.96 -10.60 -4.37
CA ALA A 370 -9.65 -11.63 -5.12
C ALA A 370 -8.79 -12.09 -6.30
N PHE A 371 -8.77 -13.40 -6.53
CA PHE A 371 -8.02 -14.01 -7.62
C PHE A 371 -8.90 -15.04 -8.33
N SER A 372 -8.93 -15.01 -9.66
CA SER A 372 -9.60 -16.06 -10.43
C SER A 372 -8.83 -17.38 -10.31
N ALA A 373 -9.52 -18.50 -10.53
CA ALA A 373 -8.89 -19.81 -10.57
C ALA A 373 -7.72 -19.85 -11.58
N ALA A 374 -7.88 -19.18 -12.73
CA ALA A 374 -6.83 -19.06 -13.74
C ALA A 374 -5.58 -18.35 -13.22
N GLN A 375 -5.73 -17.26 -12.43
CA GLN A 375 -4.59 -16.56 -11.82
C GLN A 375 -3.86 -17.43 -10.80
N ILE A 376 -4.58 -18.23 -10.01
CA ILE A 376 -3.97 -19.18 -9.06
C ILE A 376 -3.20 -20.27 -9.83
N VAL A 377 -3.83 -20.89 -10.83
CA VAL A 377 -3.22 -21.96 -11.63
C VAL A 377 -2.03 -21.45 -12.44
N ALA A 378 -2.05 -20.20 -12.93
CA ALA A 378 -0.90 -19.60 -13.62
C ALA A 378 0.37 -19.54 -12.74
N LYS A 379 0.22 -19.45 -11.40
CA LYS A 379 1.34 -19.50 -10.44
C LYS A 379 1.71 -20.94 -10.05
N TYR A 380 0.75 -21.87 -10.10
CA TYR A 380 0.90 -23.27 -9.68
C TYR A 380 0.34 -24.23 -10.74
N PRO A 381 0.90 -24.26 -11.97
CA PRO A 381 0.31 -25.00 -13.11
C PRO A 381 0.26 -26.52 -12.89
N GLN A 382 1.10 -27.05 -11.99
CA GLN A 382 1.17 -28.47 -11.67
C GLN A 382 -0.09 -29.01 -10.94
N VAL A 383 -0.99 -28.15 -10.46
CA VAL A 383 -2.23 -28.61 -9.82
C VAL A 383 -3.33 -28.98 -10.82
N GLY A 384 -3.22 -28.52 -12.08
CA GLY A 384 -4.28 -28.69 -13.07
C GLY A 384 -5.45 -27.74 -12.83
N ILE A 385 -6.71 -28.20 -12.91
CA ILE A 385 -7.89 -27.37 -12.62
C ILE A 385 -7.99 -27.20 -11.10
N LEU A 386 -8.16 -25.95 -10.64
CA LEU A 386 -8.25 -25.63 -9.22
C LEU A 386 -9.47 -26.30 -8.57
N THR A 387 -9.27 -26.97 -7.44
CA THR A 387 -10.36 -27.56 -6.63
C THR A 387 -10.46 -26.92 -5.25
N ALA A 388 -9.33 -26.49 -4.64
CA ALA A 388 -9.34 -25.84 -3.34
C ALA A 388 -8.08 -24.99 -3.11
N VAL A 389 -8.21 -23.96 -2.25
CA VAL A 389 -7.10 -23.27 -1.57
C VAL A 389 -7.43 -23.26 -0.09
N THR A 390 -6.58 -23.87 0.73
CA THR A 390 -6.76 -23.95 2.18
C THR A 390 -5.55 -23.40 2.91
N THR A 391 -5.78 -22.85 4.10
CA THR A 391 -4.71 -22.29 4.95
C THR A 391 -4.55 -23.11 6.22
N THR A 392 -3.31 -23.26 6.69
CA THR A 392 -2.98 -23.71 8.04
C THR A 392 -2.36 -22.51 8.77
N ASN A 393 -2.91 -22.16 9.94
CA ASN A 393 -2.54 -20.99 10.71
C ASN A 393 -1.82 -21.40 12.01
N ASP A 394 -1.17 -20.45 12.70
CA ASP A 394 -0.31 -20.72 13.87
C ASP A 394 -1.06 -21.10 15.14
N GLY A 395 -2.40 -20.98 15.14
CA GLY A 395 -3.24 -21.37 16.27
C GLY A 395 -3.19 -20.40 17.45
N LEU A 396 -2.47 -19.28 17.33
CA LEU A 396 -2.30 -18.32 18.42
C LEU A 396 -3.49 -17.36 18.61
N GLY A 397 -4.58 -17.57 17.85
CA GLY A 397 -5.84 -16.82 17.96
C GLY A 397 -5.93 -15.65 17.00
N GLY A 398 -7.08 -14.95 17.07
CA GLY A 398 -7.47 -13.94 16.09
C GLY A 398 -8.19 -14.55 14.89
N ASP A 399 -8.43 -13.75 13.83
CA ASP A 399 -9.15 -14.20 12.64
C ASP A 399 -8.40 -15.37 11.99
N TRP A 400 -9.15 -16.36 11.50
CA TRP A 400 -8.66 -17.60 10.86
C TRP A 400 -7.71 -18.46 11.71
N GLY A 401 -7.58 -18.16 13.01
CA GLY A 401 -6.68 -18.86 13.94
C GLY A 401 -5.25 -18.33 13.96
N GLY A 402 -5.00 -17.11 13.46
CA GLY A 402 -3.71 -16.45 13.50
C GLY A 402 -2.97 -16.35 12.16
N TYR A 403 -1.67 -16.14 12.20
CA TYR A 403 -0.83 -16.01 11.01
C TYR A 403 -0.78 -17.30 10.19
N THR A 404 -0.79 -17.16 8.87
CA THR A 404 -0.77 -18.29 7.93
C THR A 404 0.63 -18.91 7.85
N LEU A 405 0.75 -20.15 8.32
CA LEU A 405 1.97 -20.94 8.22
C LEU A 405 2.13 -21.51 6.82
N ASP A 406 1.08 -22.21 6.34
CA ASP A 406 1.07 -22.88 5.06
C ASP A 406 -0.21 -22.60 4.27
N VAL A 407 -0.09 -22.67 2.95
CA VAL A 407 -1.20 -22.67 2.01
C VAL A 407 -1.10 -23.93 1.16
N THR A 408 -2.19 -24.70 1.11
CA THR A 408 -2.32 -25.87 0.23
C THR A 408 -3.21 -25.48 -0.94
N ILE A 409 -2.68 -25.55 -2.15
CA ILE A 409 -3.37 -25.35 -3.41
C ILE A 409 -3.63 -26.72 -4.01
N SER A 410 -4.89 -27.11 -4.15
CA SER A 410 -5.31 -28.42 -4.68
C SER A 410 -5.99 -28.28 -6.02
N GLY A 411 -5.81 -29.26 -6.87
CA GLY A 411 -6.45 -29.33 -8.18
C GLY A 411 -6.54 -30.78 -8.70
N THR A 412 -7.07 -30.92 -9.92
CA THR A 412 -7.33 -32.25 -10.53
C THR A 412 -6.06 -33.06 -10.81
N ALA A 413 -4.89 -32.42 -10.93
CA ALA A 413 -3.61 -33.09 -11.18
C ALA A 413 -2.78 -33.28 -9.88
N GLY A 414 -3.23 -32.80 -8.73
CA GLY A 414 -2.55 -32.93 -7.46
C GLY A 414 -2.61 -31.70 -6.58
N SER A 415 -1.75 -31.64 -5.57
CA SER A 415 -1.70 -30.51 -4.62
C SER A 415 -0.28 -30.02 -4.41
N VAL A 416 -0.15 -28.72 -4.16
CA VAL A 416 1.10 -28.05 -3.80
C VAL A 416 0.92 -27.35 -2.46
N LYS A 417 1.88 -27.56 -1.56
CA LYS A 417 1.95 -26.87 -0.28
C LYS A 417 3.09 -25.86 -0.31
N VAL A 418 2.81 -24.61 0.02
CA VAL A 418 3.79 -23.51 0.12
C VAL A 418 3.64 -22.79 1.45
N SER A 419 4.70 -22.13 1.93
CA SER A 419 4.59 -21.31 3.14
C SER A 419 3.66 -20.12 2.90
N GLY A 420 2.97 -19.65 3.96
CA GLY A 420 2.16 -18.42 3.91
C GLY A 420 2.96 -17.21 3.42
N TRP A 421 4.25 -17.15 3.76
CA TRP A 421 5.16 -16.11 3.26
C TRP A 421 5.38 -16.21 1.74
N SER A 422 5.64 -17.41 1.22
CA SER A 422 5.82 -17.64 -0.23
C SER A 422 4.54 -17.32 -1.00
N PHE A 423 3.39 -17.71 -0.48
CA PHE A 423 2.10 -17.39 -1.08
C PHE A 423 1.86 -15.86 -1.09
N ARG A 424 2.10 -15.19 0.06
CA ARG A 424 2.06 -13.72 0.15
C ARG A 424 2.89 -13.06 -0.95
N THR A 425 4.13 -13.50 -1.11
CA THR A 425 5.06 -12.92 -2.11
C THR A 425 4.57 -13.17 -3.54
N SER A 426 4.10 -14.38 -3.85
CA SER A 426 3.61 -14.76 -5.18
C SER A 426 2.41 -13.94 -5.64
N PHE A 427 1.56 -13.53 -4.70
CA PHE A 427 0.34 -12.75 -4.96
C PHE A 427 0.40 -11.29 -4.47
N ALA A 428 1.57 -10.82 -4.08
CA ALA A 428 1.78 -9.46 -3.54
C ALA A 428 0.78 -9.09 -2.43
N LEU A 429 0.47 -10.04 -1.53
CA LEU A 429 -0.43 -9.79 -0.42
C LEU A 429 0.24 -8.86 0.62
N PRO A 430 -0.53 -8.00 1.32
CA PRO A 430 0.03 -7.08 2.30
C PRO A 430 0.77 -7.75 3.46
N ALA A 431 0.24 -8.83 4.02
CA ALA A 431 0.79 -9.54 5.17
C ALA A 431 0.54 -11.05 5.09
N PRO A 432 1.26 -11.88 5.85
CA PRO A 432 1.02 -13.32 5.91
C PRO A 432 -0.07 -13.73 6.93
N TRP A 433 -0.88 -12.82 7.40
CA TRP A 433 -2.06 -13.14 8.22
C TRP A 433 -3.31 -13.06 7.37
N PHE A 434 -3.81 -14.21 6.91
CA PHE A 434 -4.98 -14.27 6.03
C PHE A 434 -5.70 -15.62 6.08
N GLY A 435 -6.97 -15.59 5.62
CA GLY A 435 -7.77 -16.76 5.29
C GLY A 435 -8.14 -16.75 3.81
N ALA A 436 -8.41 -17.93 3.24
CA ALA A 436 -8.84 -18.12 1.87
C ALA A 436 -10.28 -18.65 1.83
N THR A 437 -11.13 -18.06 0.99
CA THR A 437 -12.51 -18.49 0.78
C THR A 437 -12.74 -18.75 -0.70
N PRO A 438 -13.15 -19.94 -1.11
CA PRO A 438 -13.45 -20.23 -2.51
C PRO A 438 -14.70 -19.48 -2.97
N VAL A 439 -14.72 -19.07 -4.24
CA VAL A 439 -15.88 -18.51 -4.93
C VAL A 439 -16.40 -19.52 -5.93
N PHE A 440 -17.58 -20.03 -5.68
CA PHE A 440 -18.24 -20.98 -6.58
C PHE A 440 -19.13 -20.26 -7.59
N GLY A 441 -19.45 -20.94 -8.68
CA GLY A 441 -20.50 -20.54 -9.61
C GLY A 441 -21.88 -20.50 -8.97
N ALA A 442 -22.90 -20.23 -9.74
CA ALA A 442 -24.27 -20.42 -9.28
C ALA A 442 -24.56 -21.95 -9.20
N PRO A 443 -25.48 -22.38 -8.31
CA PRO A 443 -25.92 -23.77 -8.26
C PRO A 443 -26.36 -24.27 -9.65
N LEU A 444 -25.97 -25.49 -10.03
CA LEU A 444 -26.25 -26.06 -11.35
C LEU A 444 -27.77 -26.12 -11.64
N GLU A 445 -28.58 -26.35 -10.58
CA GLU A 445 -30.06 -26.43 -10.69
C GLU A 445 -30.73 -25.07 -10.98
N SER A 446 -30.00 -23.94 -10.83
CA SER A 446 -30.58 -22.62 -10.97
C SER A 446 -30.61 -22.10 -12.42
N GLY A 447 -30.17 -22.91 -13.41
CA GLY A 447 -30.10 -22.56 -14.83
C GLY A 447 -29.09 -21.45 -15.15
N VAL A 448 -28.68 -21.31 -16.41
CA VAL A 448 -27.82 -20.22 -16.86
C VAL A 448 -28.67 -18.96 -17.03
N VAL A 449 -28.34 -17.88 -16.32
CA VAL A 449 -28.95 -16.56 -16.59
C VAL A 449 -28.59 -16.17 -18.02
N GLY A 450 -29.57 -15.64 -18.77
CA GLY A 450 -29.38 -15.17 -20.14
C GLY A 450 -28.26 -14.13 -20.25
N SER A 451 -27.97 -13.70 -21.46
CA SER A 451 -26.91 -12.73 -21.71
C SER A 451 -27.10 -11.48 -20.86
N MET A 452 -26.04 -11.03 -20.22
CA MET A 452 -26.03 -9.82 -19.38
C MET A 452 -25.10 -8.77 -20.00
N LEU A 453 -25.40 -7.51 -19.75
CA LEU A 453 -24.53 -6.37 -20.09
C LEU A 453 -24.12 -5.65 -18.81
N PHE A 454 -22.85 -5.36 -18.66
CA PHE A 454 -22.34 -4.43 -17.65
C PHE A 454 -21.79 -3.18 -18.35
N VAL A 455 -22.36 -2.01 -18.08
CA VAL A 455 -21.85 -0.72 -18.56
C VAL A 455 -21.36 0.08 -17.36
N GLY A 456 -20.09 0.49 -17.40
CA GLY A 456 -19.46 1.19 -16.28
C GLY A 456 -18.45 2.27 -16.70
N ASP A 457 -18.10 3.12 -15.74
CA ASP A 457 -17.07 4.17 -15.83
C ASP A 457 -15.72 3.72 -15.29
N SER A 458 -14.91 4.64 -14.72
CA SER A 458 -13.62 4.36 -14.11
C SER A 458 -13.70 3.36 -12.96
N ILE A 459 -14.79 3.41 -12.18
CA ILE A 459 -15.03 2.44 -11.11
C ILE A 459 -15.22 1.05 -11.71
N GLY A 460 -16.13 0.93 -12.68
CA GLY A 460 -16.36 -0.32 -13.40
C GLY A 460 -15.09 -0.85 -14.07
N GLN A 461 -14.34 -0.01 -14.75
CA GLN A 461 -13.06 -0.41 -15.37
C GLN A 461 -12.06 -0.95 -14.33
N SER A 462 -11.99 -0.30 -13.17
CA SER A 462 -11.01 -0.66 -12.13
C SER A 462 -11.26 -2.04 -11.52
N ILE A 463 -12.53 -2.52 -11.49
CA ILE A 463 -12.91 -3.79 -10.87
C ILE A 463 -12.80 -5.00 -11.81
N ALA A 464 -12.41 -4.84 -13.07
CA ALA A 464 -12.41 -5.93 -14.06
C ALA A 464 -11.69 -7.21 -13.59
N PRO A 465 -10.52 -7.16 -12.91
CA PRO A 465 -9.88 -8.36 -12.39
C PRO A 465 -10.68 -9.06 -11.28
N GLU A 466 -11.21 -8.29 -10.33
CA GLU A 466 -12.02 -8.79 -9.23
C GLU A 466 -13.37 -9.29 -9.73
N PHE A 467 -13.95 -8.66 -10.75
CA PHE A 467 -15.19 -9.08 -11.40
C PHE A 467 -15.04 -10.47 -12.04
N ALA A 468 -13.92 -10.70 -12.76
CA ALA A 468 -13.61 -12.00 -13.33
C ALA A 468 -13.44 -13.11 -12.27
N ALA A 469 -13.02 -12.74 -11.05
CA ALA A 469 -12.82 -13.69 -9.95
C ALA A 469 -14.09 -13.97 -9.13
N ILE A 470 -15.00 -12.99 -9.01
CA ILE A 470 -16.10 -13.01 -8.05
C ILE A 470 -17.46 -13.14 -8.74
N VAL A 471 -17.72 -12.35 -9.79
CA VAL A 471 -19.04 -12.28 -10.46
C VAL A 471 -19.09 -13.25 -11.63
N ALA A 472 -18.13 -13.22 -12.54
CA ALA A 472 -18.13 -14.03 -13.74
C ALA A 472 -18.30 -15.55 -13.51
N PRO A 473 -17.79 -16.18 -12.42
CA PRO A 473 -18.03 -17.59 -12.17
C PRO A 473 -19.53 -17.98 -12.06
N ALA A 474 -20.37 -17.05 -11.57
CA ALA A 474 -21.83 -17.28 -11.44
C ALA A 474 -22.64 -16.72 -12.60
N TYR A 475 -22.06 -15.79 -13.34
CA TYR A 475 -22.69 -15.07 -14.46
C TYR A 475 -21.75 -15.03 -15.67
N PRO A 476 -21.47 -16.18 -16.30
CA PRO A 476 -20.44 -16.31 -17.33
C PRO A 476 -20.77 -15.58 -18.64
N SER A 477 -22.02 -15.26 -18.88
CA SER A 477 -22.52 -14.61 -20.11
C SER A 477 -22.58 -13.08 -20.02
N ILE A 478 -21.77 -12.45 -19.17
CA ILE A 478 -21.72 -10.97 -19.07
C ILE A 478 -20.80 -10.37 -20.12
N ASN A 479 -21.35 -9.47 -20.95
CA ASN A 479 -20.60 -8.55 -21.78
C ASN A 479 -20.18 -7.35 -20.91
N PHE A 480 -18.90 -7.27 -20.58
CA PHE A 480 -18.35 -6.28 -19.66
C PHE A 480 -17.79 -5.07 -20.42
N GLN A 481 -18.50 -3.94 -20.36
CA GLN A 481 -18.24 -2.71 -21.09
C GLN A 481 -17.99 -1.56 -20.11
N ALA A 482 -16.79 -1.48 -19.51
CA ALA A 482 -16.41 -0.39 -18.62
C ALA A 482 -15.17 0.34 -19.12
N ILE A 483 -15.21 1.67 -19.05
CA ILE A 483 -14.11 2.54 -19.50
C ILE A 483 -14.13 3.86 -18.73
N ASN A 484 -12.93 4.43 -18.49
CA ASN A 484 -12.77 5.73 -17.82
C ASN A 484 -13.60 6.83 -18.48
N ASN A 485 -14.12 7.74 -17.65
CA ASN A 485 -14.87 8.94 -18.04
C ASN A 485 -16.20 8.69 -18.77
N ARG A 486 -16.69 7.44 -18.83
CA ARG A 486 -18.00 7.19 -19.44
C ARG A 486 -19.11 7.83 -18.61
N CYS A 487 -20.08 8.42 -19.28
CA CYS A 487 -21.32 8.94 -18.73
C CYS A 487 -22.53 8.21 -19.35
N MET A 488 -23.73 8.48 -18.81
CA MET A 488 -24.98 7.91 -19.32
C MET A 488 -25.31 8.44 -20.69
N VAL A 489 -25.24 9.78 -20.85
CA VAL A 489 -25.59 10.49 -22.09
C VAL A 489 -24.51 11.52 -22.39
N GLY A 490 -23.91 11.46 -23.58
CA GLY A 490 -22.77 12.28 -23.96
C GLY A 490 -22.90 13.79 -23.72
N PRO A 491 -24.02 14.45 -24.10
CA PRO A 491 -24.22 15.88 -23.84
C PRO A 491 -24.21 16.31 -22.38
N SER A 492 -24.46 15.38 -21.45
CA SER A 492 -24.55 15.62 -20.00
C SER A 492 -23.26 15.30 -19.26
N CYS A 493 -22.20 14.89 -19.96
CA CYS A 493 -20.92 14.58 -19.35
C CYS A 493 -20.26 15.83 -18.76
N VAL A 494 -19.95 15.83 -17.48
CA VAL A 494 -19.13 16.90 -16.83
C VAL A 494 -17.65 16.80 -17.19
N THR A 495 -17.19 15.61 -17.59
CA THR A 495 -15.85 15.38 -18.12
C THR A 495 -15.96 15.15 -19.63
N PRO A 496 -15.37 16.00 -20.49
CA PRO A 496 -15.47 15.85 -21.94
C PRO A 496 -15.06 14.43 -22.36
N ASP A 497 -15.96 13.79 -23.08
CA ASP A 497 -15.71 12.48 -23.66
C ASP A 497 -14.55 12.58 -24.67
N LYS A 498 -13.59 11.68 -24.52
CA LYS A 498 -12.42 11.58 -25.43
C LYS A 498 -12.73 10.68 -26.63
N GLY A 499 -13.97 10.68 -27.14
CA GLY A 499 -14.42 9.87 -28.26
C GLY A 499 -14.83 8.44 -27.90
N GLN A 500 -15.13 8.19 -26.63
CA GLN A 500 -15.66 6.89 -26.18
C GLN A 500 -17.20 6.92 -26.20
N PRO A 501 -17.87 5.83 -26.58
CA PRO A 501 -19.32 5.79 -26.57
C PRO A 501 -19.87 5.90 -25.12
N ASP A 502 -20.88 6.76 -24.91
CA ASP A 502 -21.69 6.82 -23.71
C ASP A 502 -22.52 5.52 -23.52
N ALA A 503 -23.33 5.43 -22.48
CA ALA A 503 -24.13 4.23 -22.26
C ALA A 503 -25.07 3.94 -23.45
N ILE A 504 -25.70 4.98 -24.01
CA ILE A 504 -26.61 4.83 -25.14
C ILE A 504 -25.85 4.36 -26.39
N GLY A 505 -24.66 4.90 -26.63
CA GLY A 505 -23.77 4.48 -27.70
C GLY A 505 -23.36 3.01 -27.58
N VAL A 506 -23.05 2.55 -26.36
CA VAL A 506 -22.78 1.12 -26.10
C VAL A 506 -24.00 0.28 -26.44
N VAL A 507 -25.18 0.62 -25.90
CA VAL A 507 -26.43 -0.13 -26.18
C VAL A 507 -26.74 -0.17 -27.67
N ASN A 508 -26.55 0.94 -28.39
CA ASN A 508 -26.82 1.02 -29.82
C ASN A 508 -25.81 0.26 -30.69
N SER A 509 -24.59 0.03 -30.20
CA SER A 509 -23.55 -0.73 -30.88
C SER A 509 -23.75 -2.25 -30.82
N LEU A 510 -24.61 -2.76 -29.96
CA LEU A 510 -24.87 -4.19 -29.81
C LEU A 510 -25.64 -4.73 -31.02
N SER A 511 -25.23 -5.89 -31.56
CA SER A 511 -26.00 -6.64 -32.53
C SER A 511 -27.22 -7.31 -31.87
N ALA A 512 -28.21 -7.73 -32.66
CA ALA A 512 -29.42 -8.38 -32.14
C ALA A 512 -29.11 -9.65 -31.31
N GLU A 513 -28.05 -10.38 -31.65
CA GLU A 513 -27.58 -11.58 -30.95
C GLU A 513 -26.91 -11.26 -29.60
N GLN A 514 -26.50 -10.02 -29.42
CA GLN A 514 -25.82 -9.53 -28.19
C GLN A 514 -26.78 -8.83 -27.23
N PHE A 515 -28.08 -8.74 -27.56
CA PHE A 515 -29.04 -8.04 -26.68
C PHE A 515 -29.15 -8.75 -25.34
N PRO A 516 -28.89 -8.04 -24.23
CA PRO A 516 -28.92 -8.65 -22.92
C PRO A 516 -30.34 -8.80 -22.40
N SER A 517 -30.61 -9.88 -21.65
CA SER A 517 -31.83 -9.97 -20.84
C SER A 517 -31.75 -9.10 -19.57
N VAL A 518 -30.54 -8.85 -19.09
CA VAL A 518 -30.26 -8.04 -17.90
C VAL A 518 -29.16 -7.02 -18.21
N ALA A 519 -29.36 -5.76 -17.87
CA ALA A 519 -28.34 -4.73 -17.97
C ALA A 519 -28.00 -4.15 -16.59
N ILE A 520 -26.71 -4.09 -16.27
CA ILE A 520 -26.16 -3.44 -15.07
C ILE A 520 -25.53 -2.12 -15.52
N VAL A 521 -25.96 -1.00 -14.95
CA VAL A 521 -25.48 0.34 -15.27
C VAL A 521 -24.80 0.93 -14.03
N GLN A 522 -23.47 0.95 -14.05
CA GLN A 522 -22.62 1.54 -13.00
C GLN A 522 -22.05 2.84 -13.53
N LEU A 523 -22.86 3.88 -13.60
CA LEU A 523 -22.53 5.21 -14.12
C LEU A 523 -23.16 6.30 -13.23
N GLY A 524 -22.72 7.55 -13.43
CA GLY A 524 -23.25 8.72 -12.74
C GLY A 524 -22.20 9.59 -12.07
N TYR A 525 -20.98 9.08 -11.86
CA TYR A 525 -19.90 9.90 -11.29
C TYR A 525 -19.39 10.98 -12.25
N ASN A 526 -19.60 10.78 -13.56
CA ASN A 526 -19.20 11.70 -14.63
C ASN A 526 -20.37 12.49 -15.24
N ASP A 527 -21.57 12.26 -14.75
CA ASP A 527 -22.80 12.90 -15.23
C ASP A 527 -23.14 14.15 -14.39
N ASP A 528 -23.82 15.13 -14.99
CA ASP A 528 -24.32 16.29 -14.24
C ASP A 528 -25.51 15.85 -13.36
N PRO A 529 -25.45 16.03 -12.02
CA PRO A 529 -26.56 15.69 -11.14
C PRO A 529 -27.90 16.36 -11.51
N ASN A 530 -27.86 17.52 -12.16
CA ASN A 530 -29.07 18.27 -12.54
C ASN A 530 -29.78 17.66 -13.78
N THR A 531 -29.07 16.96 -14.65
CA THR A 531 -29.63 16.27 -15.81
C THR A 531 -29.90 14.80 -15.55
N MET A 532 -29.45 14.26 -14.43
CA MET A 532 -29.44 12.82 -14.11
C MET A 532 -30.83 12.14 -14.30
N ALA A 533 -31.93 12.81 -13.95
CA ALA A 533 -33.27 12.25 -14.12
C ALA A 533 -33.64 12.04 -15.61
N SER A 534 -33.24 12.98 -16.48
CA SER A 534 -33.43 12.88 -17.93
C SER A 534 -32.53 11.77 -18.50
N ASP A 535 -31.28 11.71 -18.05
CA ASP A 535 -30.27 10.78 -18.58
C ASP A 535 -30.63 9.33 -18.24
N VAL A 536 -31.03 9.08 -17.01
CA VAL A 536 -31.55 7.79 -16.55
C VAL A 536 -32.76 7.35 -17.41
N THR A 537 -33.68 8.28 -17.69
CA THR A 537 -34.86 8.01 -18.53
C THR A 537 -34.44 7.61 -19.96
N GLN A 538 -33.48 8.32 -20.55
CA GLN A 538 -32.97 8.00 -21.89
C GLN A 538 -32.30 6.61 -21.94
N VAL A 539 -31.48 6.26 -20.92
CA VAL A 539 -30.84 4.95 -20.82
C VAL A 539 -31.89 3.84 -20.67
N ILE A 540 -32.92 4.03 -19.81
CA ILE A 540 -34.04 3.08 -19.64
C ILE A 540 -34.76 2.86 -20.97
N ASN A 541 -35.08 3.93 -21.70
CA ASN A 541 -35.77 3.85 -23.00
C ASN A 541 -34.90 3.10 -24.04
N ALA A 542 -33.60 3.38 -24.09
CA ALA A 542 -32.69 2.68 -25.00
C ALA A 542 -32.60 1.18 -24.69
N LEU A 543 -32.53 0.79 -23.42
CA LEU A 543 -32.51 -0.61 -22.99
C LEU A 543 -33.87 -1.31 -23.22
N ASN A 544 -34.98 -0.64 -22.93
CA ASN A 544 -36.32 -1.16 -23.19
C ASN A 544 -36.59 -1.39 -24.70
N ALA A 545 -36.07 -0.51 -25.56
CA ALA A 545 -36.14 -0.69 -27.01
C ALA A 545 -35.36 -1.93 -27.50
N ARG A 546 -34.48 -2.49 -26.67
CA ARG A 546 -33.71 -3.74 -26.90
C ARG A 546 -34.32 -4.94 -26.14
N ASN A 547 -35.54 -4.81 -25.61
CA ASN A 547 -36.25 -5.84 -24.85
C ASN A 547 -35.50 -6.33 -23.59
N VAL A 548 -34.70 -5.46 -22.95
CA VAL A 548 -34.04 -5.79 -21.70
C VAL A 548 -35.08 -6.01 -20.60
N GLN A 549 -35.09 -7.21 -20.00
CA GLN A 549 -36.12 -7.61 -19.04
C GLN A 549 -35.88 -6.98 -17.65
N ARG A 550 -34.60 -6.82 -17.26
CA ARG A 550 -34.20 -6.21 -16.00
C ARG A 550 -33.05 -5.21 -16.20
N ILE A 551 -33.26 -3.99 -15.72
CA ILE A 551 -32.31 -2.91 -15.70
C ILE A 551 -31.87 -2.68 -14.24
N ILE A 552 -30.59 -2.74 -13.96
CA ILE A 552 -30.04 -2.64 -12.62
C ILE A 552 -29.08 -1.45 -12.58
N PHE A 553 -29.45 -0.39 -11.88
CA PHE A 553 -28.53 0.71 -11.60
C PHE A 553 -27.78 0.45 -10.30
N VAL A 554 -26.53 0.90 -10.24
CA VAL A 554 -25.75 0.98 -9.00
C VAL A 554 -25.71 2.45 -8.60
N ASN A 555 -26.22 2.79 -7.41
CA ASN A 555 -26.16 4.18 -6.95
C ASN A 555 -24.75 4.59 -6.52
N LEU A 556 -24.54 5.88 -6.29
CA LEU A 556 -23.23 6.51 -6.10
C LEU A 556 -22.93 6.69 -4.62
N SER A 557 -21.70 6.40 -4.20
CA SER A 557 -21.21 6.81 -2.87
C SER A 557 -21.22 8.34 -2.75
N THR A 558 -21.76 8.86 -1.66
CA THR A 558 -21.83 10.31 -1.40
C THR A 558 -20.65 10.84 -0.56
N ARG A 559 -19.54 10.10 -0.48
CA ARG A 559 -18.35 10.47 0.32
C ARG A 559 -17.70 11.76 -0.17
N ARG A 560 -17.66 11.98 -1.50
CA ARG A 560 -17.13 13.23 -2.07
C ARG A 560 -18.12 14.37 -1.89
N ALA A 561 -17.94 15.17 -0.85
CA ALA A 561 -18.84 16.28 -0.49
C ALA A 561 -18.88 17.42 -1.51
N SER A 562 -17.88 17.53 -2.40
CA SER A 562 -17.83 18.58 -3.45
C SER A 562 -18.78 18.31 -4.62
N GLN A 563 -19.45 17.15 -4.68
CA GLN A 563 -20.39 16.75 -5.72
C GLN A 563 -21.75 16.36 -5.13
N ASN A 564 -22.83 16.76 -5.79
CA ASN A 564 -24.19 16.45 -5.32
C ASN A 564 -24.68 15.09 -5.79
N TYR A 565 -23.94 14.02 -5.49
CA TYR A 565 -24.36 12.65 -5.84
C TYR A 565 -25.64 12.20 -5.14
N ALA A 566 -26.06 12.87 -4.06
CA ALA A 566 -27.36 12.61 -3.43
C ALA A 566 -28.51 12.94 -4.39
N LEU A 567 -28.41 13.99 -5.21
CA LEU A 567 -29.41 14.32 -6.24
C LEU A 567 -29.45 13.25 -7.34
N SER A 568 -28.28 12.77 -7.79
CA SER A 568 -28.19 11.66 -8.74
C SER A 568 -28.85 10.39 -8.18
N ASN A 569 -28.60 10.05 -6.91
CA ASN A 569 -29.19 8.88 -6.27
C ASN A 569 -30.71 9.01 -6.12
N ALA A 570 -31.22 10.20 -5.86
CA ALA A 570 -32.67 10.47 -5.83
C ALA A 570 -33.32 10.22 -7.21
N ALA A 571 -32.66 10.61 -8.31
CA ALA A 571 -33.13 10.34 -9.66
C ALA A 571 -33.20 8.83 -9.97
N LEU A 572 -32.16 8.07 -9.58
CA LEU A 572 -32.14 6.60 -9.71
C LEU A 572 -33.26 5.94 -8.91
N ALA A 573 -33.48 6.38 -7.66
CA ALA A 573 -34.54 5.85 -6.81
C ALA A 573 -35.95 6.14 -7.38
N ALA A 574 -36.18 7.34 -7.91
CA ALA A 574 -37.44 7.72 -8.56
C ALA A 574 -37.70 6.88 -9.82
N ALA A 575 -36.64 6.61 -10.61
CA ALA A 575 -36.75 5.74 -11.79
C ALA A 575 -37.16 4.30 -11.42
N ALA A 576 -36.66 3.74 -10.34
CA ALA A 576 -37.05 2.41 -9.87
C ALA A 576 -38.49 2.36 -9.36
N GLN A 577 -39.04 3.47 -8.81
CA GLN A 577 -40.41 3.54 -8.38
C GLN A 577 -41.41 3.58 -9.55
N THR A 578 -41.01 4.15 -10.67
CA THR A 578 -41.88 4.36 -11.84
C THR A 578 -41.75 3.26 -12.91
N ASN A 579 -40.67 2.46 -12.87
CA ASN A 579 -40.40 1.40 -13.84
C ASN A 579 -40.26 0.04 -13.16
N PRO A 580 -41.19 -0.89 -13.30
CA PRO A 580 -41.20 -2.17 -12.57
C PRO A 580 -40.03 -3.10 -12.95
N ASN A 581 -39.41 -2.90 -14.10
CA ASN A 581 -38.24 -3.64 -14.53
C ASN A 581 -36.91 -3.00 -14.13
N VAL A 582 -36.93 -1.90 -13.34
CA VAL A 582 -35.75 -1.22 -12.85
C VAL A 582 -35.49 -1.59 -11.38
N SER A 583 -34.24 -1.87 -11.03
CA SER A 583 -33.74 -2.07 -9.67
C SER A 583 -32.56 -1.14 -9.40
N VAL A 584 -32.38 -0.73 -8.15
CA VAL A 584 -31.21 0.05 -7.71
C VAL A 584 -30.45 -0.72 -6.64
N LEU A 585 -29.18 -0.97 -6.84
CA LEU A 585 -28.26 -1.54 -5.84
C LEU A 585 -27.71 -0.39 -4.99
N ASP A 586 -27.89 -0.47 -3.68
CA ASP A 586 -27.54 0.63 -2.76
C ASP A 586 -26.09 0.57 -2.30
N TRP A 587 -25.16 0.91 -3.23
CA TRP A 587 -23.74 1.05 -2.91
C TRP A 587 -23.48 2.21 -1.94
N ASN A 588 -24.30 3.27 -1.99
CA ASN A 588 -24.17 4.37 -1.05
C ASN A 588 -24.31 3.91 0.40
N ALA A 589 -25.36 3.15 0.71
CA ALA A 589 -25.54 2.60 2.06
C ALA A 589 -24.42 1.63 2.42
N ALA A 590 -24.05 0.71 1.52
CA ALA A 590 -22.98 -0.25 1.76
C ALA A 590 -21.62 0.43 2.04
N SER A 591 -21.34 1.56 1.38
CA SER A 591 -20.08 2.29 1.51
C SER A 591 -20.10 3.43 2.52
N SER A 592 -21.21 3.66 3.23
CA SER A 592 -21.37 4.80 4.17
C SER A 592 -20.67 4.60 5.51
N ALA A 593 -20.43 3.35 5.93
CA ALA A 593 -19.82 3.05 7.22
C ALA A 593 -18.43 3.72 7.34
N PRO A 594 -18.03 4.22 8.54
CA PRO A 594 -16.71 4.79 8.75
C PRO A 594 -15.57 3.83 8.34
N SER A 595 -15.71 2.54 8.59
CA SER A 595 -14.76 1.50 8.20
C SER A 595 -14.58 1.35 6.70
N ALA A 596 -15.55 1.78 5.89
CA ALA A 596 -15.47 1.76 4.44
C ALA A 596 -14.63 2.90 3.85
N SER A 597 -14.16 3.87 4.66
CA SER A 597 -13.26 4.94 4.19
C SER A 597 -12.00 4.37 3.51
N ARG A 598 -11.47 3.26 4.01
CA ARG A 598 -10.31 2.54 3.43
C ARG A 598 -10.57 1.90 2.06
N TRP A 599 -11.83 1.83 1.61
CA TRP A 599 -12.17 1.32 0.29
C TRP A 599 -11.90 2.33 -0.82
N PHE A 600 -11.70 3.60 -0.46
CA PHE A 600 -11.56 4.72 -1.38
C PHE A 600 -10.15 5.31 -1.32
N SER A 601 -9.62 5.73 -2.47
CA SER A 601 -8.36 6.47 -2.57
C SER A 601 -8.55 7.99 -2.55
N ASP A 602 -9.71 8.45 -3.05
CA ASP A 602 -10.05 9.88 -3.21
C ASP A 602 -11.57 10.17 -3.04
N ASP A 603 -12.26 9.39 -2.19
CA ASP A 603 -13.71 9.42 -1.94
C ASP A 603 -14.60 8.99 -3.13
N VAL A 604 -14.03 8.64 -4.28
CA VAL A 604 -14.72 8.07 -5.46
C VAL A 604 -14.04 6.80 -5.91
N HIS A 605 -12.75 6.87 -6.27
CA HIS A 605 -12.01 5.73 -6.83
C HIS A 605 -11.62 4.73 -5.76
N LEU A 606 -11.72 3.45 -6.12
CA LEU A 606 -11.56 2.35 -5.20
C LEU A 606 -10.08 1.94 -5.04
N THR A 607 -9.67 1.69 -3.80
CA THR A 607 -8.44 0.95 -3.49
C THR A 607 -8.58 -0.52 -3.93
N THR A 608 -7.51 -1.29 -3.89
CA THR A 608 -7.58 -2.74 -4.20
C THR A 608 -8.55 -3.48 -3.27
N THR A 609 -8.59 -3.13 -1.97
CA THR A 609 -9.60 -3.65 -1.05
C THR A 609 -11.00 -3.20 -1.46
N GLY A 610 -11.18 -1.93 -1.77
CA GLY A 610 -12.47 -1.38 -2.20
C GLY A 610 -13.00 -2.02 -3.47
N ARG A 611 -12.13 -2.37 -4.45
CA ARG A 611 -12.53 -3.10 -5.65
C ARG A 611 -13.08 -4.49 -5.32
N ALA A 612 -12.42 -5.23 -4.46
CA ALA A 612 -12.90 -6.54 -4.01
C ALA A 612 -14.24 -6.43 -3.27
N GLU A 613 -14.38 -5.48 -2.34
CA GLU A 613 -15.60 -5.26 -1.56
C GLU A 613 -16.77 -4.80 -2.45
N PHE A 614 -16.54 -3.88 -3.40
CA PHE A 614 -17.56 -3.48 -4.37
C PHE A 614 -18.01 -4.64 -5.25
N THR A 615 -17.07 -5.48 -5.68
CA THR A 615 -17.40 -6.63 -6.53
C THR A 615 -18.14 -7.72 -5.75
N LEU A 616 -17.81 -7.92 -4.47
CA LEU A 616 -18.57 -8.78 -3.55
C LEU A 616 -19.98 -8.24 -3.34
N PHE A 617 -20.12 -6.93 -3.13
CA PHE A 617 -21.41 -6.28 -3.05
C PHE A 617 -22.24 -6.56 -4.32
N LEU A 618 -21.69 -6.34 -5.51
CA LEU A 618 -22.37 -6.66 -6.77
C LEU A 618 -22.81 -8.11 -6.83
N ARG A 619 -21.93 -9.06 -6.51
CA ARG A 619 -22.24 -10.49 -6.53
C ARG A 619 -23.41 -10.81 -5.58
N ASN A 620 -23.34 -10.37 -4.34
CA ASN A 620 -24.36 -10.64 -3.34
C ASN A 620 -25.73 -10.05 -3.74
N GLN A 621 -25.75 -8.85 -4.33
CA GLN A 621 -26.97 -8.22 -4.80
C GLN A 621 -27.57 -8.94 -6.01
N LEU A 622 -26.73 -9.36 -6.97
CA LEU A 622 -27.19 -10.15 -8.12
C LEU A 622 -27.75 -11.51 -7.68
N ASP A 623 -27.11 -12.20 -6.75
CA ASP A 623 -27.59 -13.46 -6.18
C ASP A 623 -28.93 -13.25 -5.44
N SER A 624 -29.08 -12.13 -4.73
CA SER A 624 -30.34 -11.75 -4.09
C SER A 624 -31.46 -11.51 -5.08
N LEU A 625 -31.22 -10.76 -6.16
CA LEU A 625 -32.19 -10.51 -7.23
C LEU A 625 -32.61 -11.82 -7.94
N ARG A 626 -31.66 -12.72 -8.13
CA ARG A 626 -31.92 -14.05 -8.67
C ARG A 626 -32.79 -14.89 -7.75
N ALA A 627 -32.51 -14.91 -6.46
CA ALA A 627 -33.31 -15.62 -5.45
C ALA A 627 -34.76 -15.08 -5.36
N GLN A 628 -34.96 -13.80 -5.68
CA GLN A 628 -36.29 -13.16 -5.77
C GLN A 628 -37.00 -13.40 -7.11
N GLY A 629 -36.39 -14.13 -8.06
CA GLY A 629 -36.91 -14.35 -9.39
C GLY A 629 -36.90 -13.12 -10.29
N LEU A 630 -36.16 -12.07 -9.92
CA LEU A 630 -36.06 -10.83 -10.71
C LEU A 630 -34.99 -10.91 -11.81
N ILE A 631 -34.10 -11.87 -11.70
CA ILE A 631 -33.15 -12.29 -12.75
C ILE A 631 -33.44 -13.77 -13.00
N THR A 632 -34.07 -14.05 -14.15
CA THR A 632 -34.46 -15.43 -14.51
C THR A 632 -33.45 -16.07 -15.47
N PRO A 633 -33.30 -17.41 -15.42
CA PRO A 633 -32.57 -18.14 -16.44
C PRO A 633 -33.20 -17.95 -17.82
N ASN A 634 -32.38 -18.03 -18.90
CA ASN A 634 -32.91 -18.04 -20.24
C ASN A 634 -33.70 -19.34 -20.46
N PRO A 635 -35.01 -19.28 -20.85
CA PRO A 635 -35.81 -20.47 -21.07
C PRO A 635 -35.32 -21.39 -22.19
N GLU A 636 -34.43 -20.91 -23.04
CA GLU A 636 -33.82 -21.72 -24.14
C GLU A 636 -32.58 -22.53 -23.71
N SER A 637 -32.16 -22.47 -22.43
CA SER A 637 -30.96 -23.16 -21.94
C SER A 637 -31.25 -24.37 -21.01
N VAL A 638 -32.50 -24.87 -21.03
CA VAL A 638 -32.89 -26.10 -20.31
C VAL A 638 -32.90 -27.30 -21.24
#